data_8961356c35f4c9837ce70be4262cb80a
#
_entry.id   8961356c35f4c9837ce70be4262cb80a
#
_cell.length_a   1.000
_cell.length_b   1.000
_cell.length_c   1.000
_cell.angle_alpha   90.00
_cell.angle_beta   90.00
_cell.angle_gamma   90.00
#
_symmetry.space_group_name_H-M   'P 1'
#
loop_
_entity.id
_entity.type
_entity.pdbx_description
1 polymer ?
#
loop_
_entity_poly.entity_id
_entity_poly.type
_entity_poly.pdbx_seq_one_letter_code
_entity_poly.pdbx_strand_id
1 'polypeptide(L)'
;MATPQLSPGVLVREVDLTVGRAENVLDNIGAIAGPFSIGPVNEPITIETQQQFLDTFGKPLSTDRQYEYWMSGSSFLSYGGILKVVRVTGDSLNNGNAGVNTSANNSLQVDNYDDYELNHKDTSEFYWSAKNPGSWSNSLKVCTIDDKSDQIVSVATTNPGAQNIEIGYGVSTPRNISIPENGTVGSFNGHLKGIITGVTTDSINGNSSMEVKVVARVYPDTVIFNGISTTSIGYTSNSGLSTIYVDSVSGIETGNFVLTTNNGRKEIVGYGATFVTLSSALTSTVTVGTAVTYQSKTSIAGTEVPVTYKNYDTAAAFQESDSITVSNNSGVSTATVTAGTVSDWYDSQTLGLTNSIIYWRSIAPKPVSNQYSLQRDGGNDAIHVVIVDDTGEVTGVQGNILERFTSLSKASDAAADGDNPTKIYYKDYLALNSKYIFAGYNPSQGFDSYWETSPISSGFSNSYTKYTVGEGLWGQEAQGIQFSSIGNVTYTLTGGVDYSTNGGMNADLSDITTGYNYFSNKDEIEVDYLIMGPGLSTKNQSQAKANLLISIAEQRKDCMATISPHRDDVVNVANSGTQTQNVLAFYNALSSSSYAVFDSGYKYTFDRFNNTFRYIPTNADIAGLMVRTSIDSYPWFSPAGLQRGSLNNAVKMAYNPTKGQRDQLYASRINSIINQRGSGIILFGDKTALSYSSAFDRINVRRLFLTIEQALEQAANSQLFELNDSSTRSNFNNIVEPYLRDVQAKRGIYDFLVVCDETNNTPDVIDNNEFRADIFLKPTKSINYITLTFVATRTGVDFQEVVGTV
;
A
#
# COMPACT_ATOMS: atom_id res chain seq x y z
N MET A 1 -34.10 -27.04 -19.15
CA MET A 1 -35.23 -27.47 -20.00
C MET A 1 -36.48 -27.43 -19.17
N ALA A 2 -37.46 -26.58 -19.53
CA ALA A 2 -38.72 -26.51 -18.82
C ALA A 2 -39.51 -27.78 -19.13
N THR A 3 -39.97 -28.49 -18.10
CA THR A 3 -40.85 -29.62 -18.23
C THR A 3 -42.17 -29.17 -18.87
N PRO A 4 -42.67 -29.83 -19.92
CA PRO A 4 -43.95 -29.45 -20.51
C PRO A 4 -45.09 -29.71 -19.53
N GLN A 5 -45.99 -28.76 -19.40
CA GLN A 5 -47.17 -28.87 -18.55
C GLN A 5 -48.15 -29.88 -19.18
N LEU A 6 -48.44 -30.94 -18.45
CA LEU A 6 -49.25 -32.06 -18.94
C LEU A 6 -50.76 -31.91 -18.63
N SER A 7 -51.17 -30.81 -17.97
CA SER A 7 -52.60 -30.55 -17.68
C SER A 7 -52.97 -29.08 -18.02
N PRO A 8 -54.23 -28.77 -18.32
CA PRO A 8 -54.66 -27.39 -18.56
C PRO A 8 -54.39 -26.50 -17.35
N GLY A 9 -53.62 -25.43 -17.53
CA GLY A 9 -53.23 -24.46 -16.50
C GLY A 9 -52.59 -23.22 -17.10
N VAL A 10 -52.56 -22.13 -16.33
CA VAL A 10 -51.93 -20.88 -16.75
C VAL A 10 -50.44 -20.98 -16.40
N LEU A 11 -49.57 -20.91 -17.40
CA LEU A 11 -48.13 -20.81 -17.23
C LEU A 11 -47.74 -19.33 -17.14
N VAL A 12 -47.39 -18.88 -15.96
CA VAL A 12 -46.79 -17.55 -15.79
C VAL A 12 -45.29 -17.67 -16.09
N ARG A 13 -44.81 -17.02 -17.13
CA ARG A 13 -43.41 -16.83 -17.40
C ARG A 13 -43.04 -15.41 -16.96
N GLU A 14 -42.14 -15.31 -15.99
CA GLU A 14 -41.43 -14.08 -15.77
C GLU A 14 -40.29 -14.01 -16.83
N VAL A 15 -40.36 -13.02 -17.67
CA VAL A 15 -39.29 -12.65 -18.59
C VAL A 15 -38.69 -11.39 -18.00
N ASP A 16 -37.45 -11.50 -17.52
CA ASP A 16 -36.69 -10.34 -17.09
C ASP A 16 -36.28 -9.54 -18.35
N LEU A 17 -36.98 -8.44 -18.58
CA LEU A 17 -36.68 -7.47 -19.64
C LEU A 17 -35.72 -6.36 -19.15
N THR A 18 -35.05 -6.51 -18.00
CA THR A 18 -34.13 -5.52 -17.45
C THR A 18 -32.74 -5.55 -18.13
N VAL A 19 -32.51 -6.49 -19.04
CA VAL A 19 -31.30 -6.48 -19.89
C VAL A 19 -31.53 -5.45 -20.99
N GLY A 20 -31.01 -4.24 -20.76
CA GLY A 20 -31.07 -3.16 -21.75
C GLY A 20 -31.67 -1.84 -21.28
N ARG A 21 -31.78 -1.59 -19.98
CA ARG A 21 -32.15 -0.27 -19.47
C ARG A 21 -30.88 0.61 -19.50
N ALA A 22 -30.95 1.76 -20.18
CA ALA A 22 -29.92 2.77 -20.06
C ALA A 22 -29.83 3.23 -18.59
N GLU A 23 -28.69 3.03 -17.95
CA GLU A 23 -28.49 3.40 -16.56
C GLU A 23 -28.33 4.92 -16.42
N ASN A 24 -28.75 5.47 -15.28
CA ASN A 24 -28.45 6.86 -14.93
C ASN A 24 -26.94 6.94 -14.59
N VAL A 25 -26.18 7.49 -15.46
CA VAL A 25 -24.75 7.77 -15.24
C VAL A 25 -24.64 9.01 -14.33
N LEU A 26 -23.92 8.86 -13.22
CA LEU A 26 -23.59 9.97 -12.31
C LEU A 26 -22.29 10.60 -12.79
N ASP A 27 -22.32 11.85 -13.20
CA ASP A 27 -21.16 12.65 -13.55
C ASP A 27 -20.53 13.23 -12.27
N ASN A 28 -19.68 12.48 -11.59
CA ASN A 28 -19.10 12.85 -10.31
C ASN A 28 -17.59 12.64 -10.21
N ILE A 29 -16.91 12.26 -11.30
CA ILE A 29 -15.49 11.94 -11.31
C ILE A 29 -14.67 13.15 -11.79
N GLY A 30 -13.88 13.74 -10.90
CA GLY A 30 -12.91 14.78 -11.26
C GLY A 30 -11.51 14.22 -11.42
N ALA A 31 -10.67 14.88 -12.22
CA ALA A 31 -9.27 14.53 -12.43
C ALA A 31 -8.36 15.73 -12.22
N ILE A 32 -7.25 15.54 -11.53
CA ILE A 32 -6.21 16.56 -11.31
C ILE A 32 -4.82 15.93 -11.40
N ALA A 33 -3.89 16.63 -12.08
CA ALA A 33 -2.46 16.28 -12.06
C ALA A 33 -1.64 17.41 -11.44
N GLY A 34 -0.67 17.06 -10.60
CA GLY A 34 0.17 18.06 -9.94
C GLY A 34 1.28 17.48 -9.05
N PRO A 35 2.13 18.34 -8.50
CA PRO A 35 3.18 17.95 -7.58
C PRO A 35 2.58 17.71 -6.19
N PHE A 36 2.70 16.50 -5.70
CA PHE A 36 2.34 16.12 -4.34
C PHE A 36 3.57 15.62 -3.59
N SER A 37 3.56 15.73 -2.26
CA SER A 37 4.75 15.41 -1.45
C SER A 37 5.04 13.91 -1.36
N ILE A 38 3.99 13.11 -1.38
CA ILE A 38 4.04 11.64 -1.26
C ILE A 38 3.11 11.06 -2.33
N GLY A 39 3.16 9.76 -2.57
CA GLY A 39 2.30 9.03 -3.48
C GLY A 39 3.01 8.55 -4.73
N PRO A 40 2.44 7.55 -5.41
CA PRO A 40 2.99 7.03 -6.66
C PRO A 40 3.01 8.12 -7.74
N VAL A 41 4.04 8.06 -8.56
CA VAL A 41 4.26 9.00 -9.67
C VAL A 41 3.75 8.37 -10.95
N ASN A 42 3.17 9.18 -11.83
CA ASN A 42 2.68 8.75 -13.15
C ASN A 42 1.65 7.61 -13.10
N GLU A 43 0.90 7.52 -12.02
CA GLU A 43 -0.16 6.53 -11.83
C GLU A 43 -1.46 7.22 -11.39
N PRO A 44 -2.59 7.01 -12.10
CA PRO A 44 -3.89 7.57 -11.74
C PRO A 44 -4.50 6.86 -10.53
N ILE A 45 -4.54 7.51 -9.38
CA ILE A 45 -5.11 6.98 -8.14
C ILE A 45 -6.52 7.54 -7.92
N THR A 46 -7.46 6.66 -7.60
CA THR A 46 -8.84 7.03 -7.27
C THR A 46 -8.96 7.37 -5.77
N ILE A 47 -9.47 8.54 -5.48
CA ILE A 47 -9.65 9.09 -4.13
C ILE A 47 -11.12 9.42 -3.91
N GLU A 48 -11.72 8.82 -2.90
CA GLU A 48 -13.14 9.01 -2.55
C GLU A 48 -13.33 9.97 -1.37
N THR A 49 -12.32 10.08 -0.49
CA THR A 49 -12.41 10.89 0.72
C THR A 49 -11.19 11.78 0.92
N GLN A 50 -11.41 12.90 1.64
CA GLN A 50 -10.30 13.79 2.01
C GLN A 50 -9.24 13.10 2.89
N GLN A 51 -9.64 12.11 3.72
CA GLN A 51 -8.70 11.38 4.55
C GLN A 51 -7.82 10.47 3.68
N GLN A 52 -8.40 9.74 2.73
CA GLN A 52 -7.65 8.93 1.77
C GLN A 52 -6.68 9.80 0.95
N PHE A 53 -7.11 11.03 0.57
CA PHE A 53 -6.23 11.98 -0.12
C PHE A 53 -5.02 12.40 0.73
N LEU A 54 -5.25 12.64 2.03
CA LEU A 54 -4.18 12.95 2.98
C LEU A 54 -3.22 11.76 3.16
N ASP A 55 -3.76 10.55 3.32
CA ASP A 55 -2.98 9.35 3.57
C ASP A 55 -2.13 8.94 2.35
N THR A 56 -2.62 9.21 1.12
CA THR A 56 -1.95 8.82 -0.12
C THR A 56 -0.95 9.88 -0.61
N PHE A 57 -1.33 11.16 -0.57
CA PHE A 57 -0.56 12.26 -1.18
C PHE A 57 0.04 13.26 -0.18
N GLY A 58 -0.06 12.94 1.11
CA GLY A 58 0.46 13.77 2.18
C GLY A 58 -0.40 15.00 2.46
N LYS A 59 0.15 15.95 3.23
CA LYS A 59 -0.52 17.20 3.63
C LYS A 59 -0.21 18.34 2.65
N PRO A 60 -1.04 19.42 2.64
CA PRO A 60 -0.72 20.62 1.87
C PRO A 60 0.52 21.31 2.43
N LEU A 61 1.47 21.63 1.55
CA LEU A 61 2.74 22.29 1.89
C LEU A 61 2.73 23.75 1.40
N SER A 62 3.48 24.63 2.10
CA SER A 62 3.63 26.03 1.72
C SER A 62 4.63 26.26 0.59
N THR A 63 5.54 25.31 0.39
CA THR A 63 6.61 25.38 -0.58
C THR A 63 6.03 25.48 -2.00
N ASP A 64 6.44 26.47 -2.76
CA ASP A 64 6.04 26.71 -4.15
C ASP A 64 4.53 26.66 -4.40
N ARG A 65 3.75 26.96 -3.37
CA ARG A 65 2.29 26.95 -3.42
C ARG A 65 1.68 25.57 -3.74
N GLN A 66 2.36 24.50 -3.40
CA GLN A 66 1.83 23.13 -3.54
C GLN A 66 0.45 22.97 -2.90
N TYR A 67 0.19 23.70 -1.80
CA TYR A 67 -1.13 23.71 -1.14
C TYR A 67 -2.28 24.04 -2.10
N GLU A 68 -2.05 24.81 -3.16
CA GLU A 68 -3.11 25.17 -4.13
C GLU A 68 -3.58 23.92 -4.90
N TYR A 69 -2.68 22.99 -5.27
CA TYR A 69 -3.05 21.72 -5.88
C TYR A 69 -3.83 20.85 -4.89
N TRP A 70 -3.27 20.66 -3.71
CA TRP A 70 -3.87 19.81 -2.68
C TRP A 70 -5.24 20.32 -2.24
N MET A 71 -5.36 21.60 -1.95
CA MET A 71 -6.62 22.19 -1.48
C MET A 71 -7.66 22.29 -2.61
N SER A 72 -7.26 22.35 -3.88
CA SER A 72 -8.19 22.23 -5.01
C SER A 72 -8.81 20.82 -5.03
N GLY A 73 -8.01 19.77 -4.97
CA GLY A 73 -8.54 18.41 -4.88
C GLY A 73 -9.44 18.20 -3.67
N SER A 74 -9.01 18.66 -2.51
CA SER A 74 -9.78 18.62 -1.26
C SER A 74 -11.09 19.40 -1.35
N SER A 75 -11.09 20.56 -2.06
CA SER A 75 -12.29 21.36 -2.28
C SER A 75 -13.30 20.60 -3.14
N PHE A 76 -12.87 19.97 -4.22
CA PHE A 76 -13.72 19.15 -5.07
C PHE A 76 -14.38 17.99 -4.28
N LEU A 77 -13.59 17.24 -3.51
CA LEU A 77 -14.09 16.15 -2.66
C LEU A 77 -15.17 16.62 -1.66
N SER A 78 -15.10 17.89 -1.21
CA SER A 78 -16.10 18.45 -0.26
C SER A 78 -17.51 18.57 -0.84
N TYR A 79 -17.69 18.41 -2.14
CA TYR A 79 -18.98 18.43 -2.84
C TYR A 79 -19.55 17.03 -3.11
N GLY A 80 -18.85 15.97 -2.69
CA GLY A 80 -19.29 14.58 -2.86
C GLY A 80 -18.79 13.93 -4.17
N GLY A 81 -17.79 14.53 -4.83
CA GLY A 81 -17.14 13.93 -6.00
C GLY A 81 -16.10 12.88 -5.64
N ILE A 82 -15.75 12.07 -6.62
CA ILE A 82 -14.63 11.14 -6.64
C ILE A 82 -13.49 11.77 -7.42
N LEU A 83 -12.27 11.75 -6.90
CA LEU A 83 -11.15 12.42 -7.53
C LEU A 83 -10.12 11.41 -8.03
N LYS A 84 -9.74 11.49 -9.30
CA LYS A 84 -8.58 10.80 -9.86
C LYS A 84 -7.38 11.74 -9.82
N VAL A 85 -6.30 11.30 -9.18
CA VAL A 85 -5.12 12.12 -8.95
C VAL A 85 -3.92 11.46 -9.60
N VAL A 86 -3.17 12.23 -10.39
CA VAL A 86 -1.85 11.85 -10.88
C VAL A 86 -0.81 12.75 -10.23
N ARG A 87 0.11 12.13 -9.49
CA ARG A 87 1.34 12.81 -9.08
C ARG A 87 2.29 12.86 -10.27
N VAL A 88 2.66 14.05 -10.69
CA VAL A 88 3.56 14.22 -11.83
C VAL A 88 5.00 13.88 -11.48
N THR A 89 5.78 13.47 -12.48
CA THR A 89 7.23 13.27 -12.36
C THR A 89 7.99 14.60 -12.27
N GLY A 90 9.31 14.53 -12.08
CA GLY A 90 10.21 15.68 -12.13
C GLY A 90 11.65 15.22 -12.21
N ASP A 91 12.49 15.93 -12.98
CA ASP A 91 13.88 15.56 -13.27
C ASP A 91 14.77 15.40 -12.04
N SER A 92 14.43 16.05 -10.93
CA SER A 92 15.21 15.99 -9.68
C SER A 92 14.59 15.06 -8.63
N LEU A 93 13.43 14.48 -8.93
CA LEU A 93 12.65 13.68 -7.97
C LEU A 93 13.33 12.34 -7.71
N ASN A 94 13.80 12.11 -6.47
CA ASN A 94 14.52 10.89 -6.10
C ASN A 94 13.92 10.22 -4.85
N ASN A 95 14.06 8.89 -4.79
CA ASN A 95 13.70 8.10 -3.61
C ASN A 95 14.84 8.13 -2.58
N GLY A 96 14.49 8.34 -1.31
CA GLY A 96 15.41 8.03 -0.24
C GLY A 96 15.72 6.54 -0.24
N ASN A 97 17.00 6.20 -0.14
CA ASN A 97 17.43 4.80 -0.23
C ASN A 97 18.66 4.51 0.65
N ALA A 98 18.85 3.23 0.93
CA ALA A 98 20.07 2.70 1.51
C ALA A 98 20.84 1.94 0.41
N GLY A 99 21.88 2.56 -0.12
CA GLY A 99 22.68 2.02 -1.22
C GLY A 99 23.54 0.82 -0.81
N VAL A 100 23.87 -0.02 -1.76
CA VAL A 100 24.66 -1.24 -1.54
C VAL A 100 26.10 -0.93 -1.13
N ASN A 101 26.67 0.19 -1.56
CA ASN A 101 28.05 0.59 -1.29
C ASN A 101 28.17 1.66 -0.19
N THR A 102 27.33 1.62 0.85
CA THR A 102 27.33 2.54 2.00
C THR A 102 26.87 3.97 1.74
N SER A 103 26.76 4.39 0.51
CA SER A 103 26.18 5.69 0.12
C SER A 103 24.88 5.49 -0.61
N ALA A 104 23.92 6.39 -0.39
CA ALA A 104 22.68 6.40 -1.15
C ALA A 104 22.96 6.57 -2.65
N ASN A 105 22.18 5.91 -3.49
CA ASN A 105 22.14 6.20 -4.91
C ASN A 105 21.36 7.51 -5.13
N ASN A 106 22.06 8.61 -5.36
CA ASN A 106 21.47 9.95 -5.47
C ASN A 106 20.74 10.19 -6.80
N SER A 107 20.63 9.20 -7.65
CA SER A 107 19.85 9.25 -8.90
C SER A 107 18.76 8.18 -8.98
N LEU A 108 18.46 7.53 -7.85
CA LEU A 108 17.42 6.51 -7.81
C LEU A 108 16.03 7.16 -7.87
N GLN A 109 15.29 6.86 -8.91
CA GLN A 109 13.89 7.21 -9.04
C GLN A 109 13.09 5.93 -9.31
N VAL A 110 12.18 5.60 -8.41
CA VAL A 110 11.21 4.52 -8.54
C VAL A 110 9.84 5.18 -8.50
N ASP A 111 9.17 5.24 -9.63
CA ASP A 111 7.94 6.01 -9.79
C ASP A 111 6.74 5.35 -9.11
N ASN A 112 6.56 4.06 -9.32
CA ASN A 112 5.41 3.28 -8.83
C ASN A 112 5.75 1.78 -8.73
N TYR A 113 4.73 0.96 -8.47
CA TYR A 113 4.89 -0.48 -8.34
C TYR A 113 5.34 -1.17 -9.64
N ASP A 114 4.79 -0.77 -10.77
CA ASP A 114 5.12 -1.38 -12.06
C ASP A 114 6.57 -1.08 -12.47
N ASP A 115 7.01 0.15 -12.24
CA ASP A 115 8.39 0.56 -12.46
C ASP A 115 9.36 -0.23 -11.55
N TYR A 116 9.01 -0.42 -10.26
CA TYR A 116 9.78 -1.26 -9.35
C TYR A 116 9.92 -2.70 -9.86
N GLU A 117 8.82 -3.35 -10.24
CA GLU A 117 8.82 -4.73 -10.70
C GLU A 117 9.63 -4.93 -12.00
N LEU A 118 9.56 -3.95 -12.92
CA LEU A 118 10.21 -4.06 -14.23
C LEU A 118 11.70 -3.69 -14.20
N ASN A 119 12.08 -2.68 -13.41
CA ASN A 119 13.38 -2.04 -13.55
C ASN A 119 14.28 -2.14 -12.30
N HIS A 120 13.73 -2.33 -11.09
CA HIS A 120 14.49 -2.12 -9.85
C HIS A 120 14.57 -3.33 -8.91
N LYS A 121 13.62 -4.25 -8.95
CA LYS A 121 13.46 -5.36 -7.99
C LYS A 121 14.70 -6.27 -7.88
N ASP A 122 15.32 -6.61 -9.00
CA ASP A 122 16.43 -7.56 -9.07
C ASP A 122 17.77 -6.90 -9.37
N THR A 123 17.85 -5.57 -9.19
CA THR A 123 19.09 -4.82 -9.38
C THR A 123 19.92 -4.73 -8.10
N SER A 124 21.17 -4.31 -8.24
CA SER A 124 22.09 -4.05 -7.13
C SER A 124 22.20 -2.57 -6.77
N GLU A 125 21.15 -1.78 -7.03
CA GLU A 125 21.20 -0.32 -6.84
C GLU A 125 21.05 0.08 -5.37
N PHE A 126 20.21 -0.64 -4.62
CA PHE A 126 19.91 -0.34 -3.21
C PHE A 126 19.55 -1.61 -2.43
N TYR A 127 19.72 -1.60 -1.12
CA TYR A 127 19.13 -2.61 -0.22
C TYR A 127 17.65 -2.32 0.05
N TRP A 128 17.35 -1.08 0.37
CA TRP A 128 16.01 -0.57 0.69
C TRP A 128 15.84 0.80 0.06
N SER A 129 14.69 1.02 -0.54
CA SER A 129 14.27 2.34 -1.01
C SER A 129 12.91 2.72 -0.45
N ALA A 130 12.65 4.01 -0.35
CA ALA A 130 11.29 4.47 -0.13
C ALA A 130 10.42 4.08 -1.33
N LYS A 131 9.14 3.75 -1.09
CA LYS A 131 8.19 3.35 -2.12
C LYS A 131 7.86 4.49 -3.08
N ASN A 132 7.91 5.71 -2.58
CA ASN A 132 7.61 6.91 -3.35
C ASN A 132 8.74 7.91 -3.23
N PRO A 133 9.11 8.62 -4.30
CA PRO A 133 10.18 9.62 -4.25
C PRO A 133 9.77 10.87 -3.45
N GLY A 134 10.76 11.58 -2.94
CA GLY A 134 10.60 12.84 -2.21
C GLY A 134 11.50 12.95 -0.96
N SER A 135 11.72 14.15 -0.49
CA SER A 135 12.56 14.46 0.67
C SER A 135 12.05 13.86 1.99
N TRP A 136 10.75 13.62 2.10
CA TRP A 136 10.10 12.99 3.25
C TRP A 136 10.69 11.63 3.60
N SER A 137 11.18 10.92 2.58
CA SER A 137 11.74 9.58 2.70
C SER A 137 13.08 9.54 3.46
N ASN A 138 13.76 10.68 3.60
CA ASN A 138 15.00 10.77 4.39
C ASN A 138 14.77 10.63 5.90
N SER A 139 13.52 10.69 6.36
CA SER A 139 13.16 10.43 7.76
C SER A 139 13.02 8.97 8.09
N LEU A 140 13.02 8.09 7.09
CA LEU A 140 12.75 6.67 7.27
C LEU A 140 13.99 5.89 7.69
N LYS A 141 13.80 5.01 8.66
CA LYS A 141 14.71 3.91 8.97
C LYS A 141 14.02 2.57 8.74
N VAL A 142 14.75 1.66 8.11
CA VAL A 142 14.36 0.26 7.95
C VAL A 142 15.20 -0.58 8.90
N CYS A 143 14.55 -1.09 9.94
CA CYS A 143 15.21 -1.93 10.94
C CYS A 143 14.90 -3.39 10.62
N THR A 144 15.95 -4.20 10.53
CA THR A 144 15.84 -5.63 10.23
C THR A 144 16.54 -6.47 11.26
N ILE A 145 16.00 -7.63 11.58
CA ILE A 145 16.68 -8.60 12.46
C ILE A 145 16.35 -10.03 12.03
N ASP A 146 17.37 -10.87 12.08
CA ASP A 146 17.24 -12.32 11.87
C ASP A 146 17.97 -13.13 12.96
N ASP A 147 17.97 -14.45 12.84
CA ASP A 147 18.55 -15.37 13.82
C ASP A 147 20.07 -15.54 13.61
N LYS A 148 20.86 -14.49 13.89
CA LYS A 148 22.34 -14.52 13.76
C LYS A 148 23.04 -15.13 14.96
N SER A 149 22.66 -14.74 16.16
CA SER A 149 23.34 -15.09 17.41
C SER A 149 22.34 -15.52 18.47
N ASP A 150 22.84 -16.23 19.49
CA ASP A 150 22.03 -16.71 20.61
C ASP A 150 22.38 -16.00 21.91
N GLN A 151 23.69 -15.82 22.19
CA GLN A 151 24.16 -15.25 23.44
C GLN A 151 25.21 -14.18 23.22
N ILE A 152 25.30 -13.24 24.17
CA ILE A 152 26.44 -12.34 24.35
C ILE A 152 27.20 -12.81 25.56
N VAL A 153 28.49 -13.12 25.38
CA VAL A 153 29.41 -13.55 26.42
C VAL A 153 30.48 -12.48 26.60
N SER A 154 30.54 -11.83 27.76
CA SER A 154 31.59 -10.86 28.06
C SER A 154 32.84 -11.59 28.51
N VAL A 155 34.00 -11.04 28.11
CA VAL A 155 35.34 -11.56 28.44
C VAL A 155 36.22 -10.42 28.91
N ALA A 156 36.88 -10.53 30.05
CA ALA A 156 37.78 -9.50 30.54
C ALA A 156 39.04 -9.42 29.68
N THR A 157 39.43 -8.22 29.25
CA THR A 157 40.64 -7.98 28.43
C THR A 157 41.93 -8.34 29.16
N THR A 158 41.89 -8.44 30.47
CA THR A 158 43.02 -8.94 31.30
C THR A 158 43.27 -10.43 31.10
N ASN A 159 42.34 -11.18 30.46
CA ASN A 159 42.57 -12.56 30.06
C ASN A 159 43.59 -12.62 28.93
N PRO A 160 44.66 -13.44 29.05
CA PRO A 160 45.76 -13.48 28.04
C PRO A 160 45.30 -13.86 26.63
N GLY A 161 44.12 -14.44 26.49
CA GLY A 161 43.52 -14.88 25.22
C GLY A 161 42.50 -13.94 24.61
N ALA A 162 42.09 -12.89 25.29
CA ALA A 162 41.01 -12.01 24.84
C ALA A 162 41.28 -11.29 23.51
N GLN A 163 42.53 -11.14 23.14
CA GLN A 163 42.97 -10.49 21.90
C GLN A 163 42.94 -11.42 20.67
N ASN A 164 42.75 -12.72 20.85
CA ASN A 164 42.71 -13.74 19.77
C ASN A 164 41.31 -14.24 19.52
N ILE A 165 40.36 -13.37 19.66
CA ILE A 165 38.93 -13.65 19.43
C ILE A 165 38.50 -12.96 18.14
N GLU A 166 38.09 -13.74 17.13
CA GLU A 166 37.70 -13.22 15.82
C GLU A 166 36.35 -13.84 15.40
N ILE A 167 35.64 -13.14 14.53
CA ILE A 167 34.40 -13.62 13.93
C ILE A 167 34.69 -14.90 13.11
N GLY A 168 33.86 -15.89 13.21
CA GLY A 168 34.02 -17.19 12.55
C GLY A 168 34.83 -18.20 13.35
N TYR A 169 35.47 -17.79 14.47
CA TYR A 169 36.15 -18.76 15.33
C TYR A 169 35.12 -19.61 16.12
N GLY A 170 35.51 -20.84 16.39
CA GLY A 170 34.75 -21.77 17.23
C GLY A 170 35.03 -21.53 18.72
N VAL A 171 34.00 -21.71 19.54
CA VAL A 171 34.08 -21.70 20.99
C VAL A 171 33.56 -23.03 21.57
N SER A 172 34.22 -23.48 22.60
CA SER A 172 33.81 -24.69 23.31
C SER A 172 33.97 -24.56 24.81
N THR A 173 33.08 -25.16 25.58
CA THR A 173 33.18 -25.25 27.02
C THR A 173 32.86 -26.67 27.50
N PRO A 174 33.58 -27.21 28.51
CA PRO A 174 33.19 -28.46 29.15
C PRO A 174 31.77 -28.33 29.72
N ARG A 175 30.93 -29.33 29.45
CA ARG A 175 29.56 -29.35 29.94
C ARG A 175 29.18 -30.75 30.41
N ASN A 176 28.94 -30.89 31.70
CA ASN A 176 28.40 -32.11 32.23
C ASN A 176 26.94 -32.24 31.88
N ILE A 177 26.59 -33.27 31.13
CA ILE A 177 25.23 -33.51 30.69
C ILE A 177 24.66 -34.64 31.49
N SER A 178 23.56 -34.37 32.19
CA SER A 178 22.80 -35.39 32.93
C SER A 178 21.79 -36.04 31.98
N ILE A 179 21.95 -37.34 31.72
CA ILE A 179 20.97 -38.15 31.00
C ILE A 179 20.28 -39.03 32.02
N PRO A 180 18.94 -38.95 32.16
CA PRO A 180 18.23 -39.84 33.05
C PRO A 180 18.29 -41.28 32.50
N GLU A 181 19.05 -42.13 33.14
CA GLU A 181 19.12 -43.57 32.84
C GLU A 181 18.50 -44.38 34.01
N ASN A 182 17.44 -45.11 33.71
CA ASN A 182 16.75 -45.95 34.69
C ASN A 182 16.36 -45.24 36.01
N GLY A 183 16.04 -43.95 35.95
CA GLY A 183 15.71 -43.16 37.15
C GLY A 183 16.91 -42.63 37.91
N THR A 184 18.12 -42.94 37.51
CA THR A 184 19.36 -42.39 38.03
C THR A 184 19.90 -41.36 37.04
N VAL A 185 20.25 -40.16 37.50
CA VAL A 185 20.87 -39.14 36.67
C VAL A 185 22.35 -39.53 36.47
N GLY A 186 22.70 -40.00 35.27
CA GLY A 186 24.11 -40.18 34.87
C GLY A 186 24.68 -38.84 34.43
N SER A 187 25.87 -38.49 34.93
CA SER A 187 26.60 -37.30 34.50
C SER A 187 27.67 -37.70 33.47
N PHE A 188 27.62 -37.13 32.29
CA PHE A 188 28.56 -37.38 31.22
C PHE A 188 29.38 -36.10 30.94
N ASN A 189 30.70 -36.26 30.80
CA ASN A 189 31.57 -35.19 30.39
C ASN A 189 31.40 -34.96 28.89
N GLY A 190 30.77 -33.87 28.53
CA GLY A 190 30.61 -33.42 27.16
C GLY A 190 31.16 -32.02 26.97
N HIS A 191 30.99 -31.52 25.78
CA HIS A 191 31.30 -30.13 25.44
C HIS A 191 30.12 -29.49 24.77
N LEU A 192 29.89 -28.18 25.06
CA LEU A 192 29.01 -27.32 24.29
C LEU A 192 29.85 -26.58 23.28
N LYS A 193 29.40 -26.50 22.03
CA LYS A 193 30.01 -25.77 20.92
C LYS A 193 29.20 -24.56 20.51
N GLY A 194 29.89 -23.52 20.15
CA GLY A 194 29.33 -22.33 19.50
C GLY A 194 30.29 -21.77 18.47
N ILE A 195 29.80 -20.81 17.73
CA ILE A 195 30.55 -20.04 16.75
C ILE A 195 30.43 -18.56 17.06
N ILE A 196 31.55 -17.83 16.98
CA ILE A 196 31.58 -16.39 17.18
C ILE A 196 31.02 -15.71 15.94
N THR A 197 29.91 -15.00 16.08
CA THR A 197 29.21 -14.28 15.02
C THR A 197 29.41 -12.77 15.07
N GLY A 198 29.91 -12.26 16.20
CA GLY A 198 30.25 -10.88 16.40
C GLY A 198 31.23 -10.69 17.55
N VAL A 199 32.04 -9.65 17.48
CA VAL A 199 32.99 -9.26 18.56
C VAL A 199 32.86 -7.76 18.77
N THR A 200 32.65 -7.36 20.03
CA THR A 200 32.61 -5.97 20.43
C THR A 200 33.64 -5.72 21.51
N THR A 201 34.49 -4.74 21.30
CA THR A 201 35.52 -4.35 22.31
C THR A 201 35.06 -3.05 22.96
N ASP A 202 34.81 -3.08 24.27
CA ASP A 202 34.58 -1.86 25.04
C ASP A 202 35.92 -1.16 25.33
N SER A 203 36.17 -0.06 24.63
CA SER A 203 37.39 0.75 24.76
C SER A 203 37.48 1.46 26.09
N ILE A 204 36.40 1.58 26.87
CA ILE A 204 36.37 2.31 28.15
C ILE A 204 36.72 1.38 29.32
N ASN A 205 36.11 0.19 29.34
CA ASN A 205 36.26 -0.77 30.45
C ASN A 205 37.28 -1.86 30.16
N GLY A 206 37.79 -1.93 28.95
CA GLY A 206 38.77 -2.94 28.52
C GLY A 206 38.19 -4.37 28.45
N ASN A 207 36.89 -4.53 28.44
CA ASN A 207 36.22 -5.83 28.26
C ASN A 207 35.90 -6.02 26.80
N SER A 208 36.08 -7.23 26.28
CA SER A 208 35.55 -7.65 24.99
C SER A 208 34.29 -8.50 25.24
N SER A 209 33.33 -8.41 24.34
CA SER A 209 32.19 -9.32 24.29
C SER A 209 32.12 -10.01 22.94
N MET A 210 31.75 -11.28 22.96
CA MET A 210 31.55 -12.07 21.77
C MET A 210 30.07 -12.46 21.68
N GLU A 211 29.52 -12.31 20.50
CA GLU A 211 28.21 -12.87 20.14
C GLU A 211 28.46 -14.31 19.71
N VAL A 212 27.68 -15.24 20.26
CA VAL A 212 27.88 -16.67 20.03
C VAL A 212 26.59 -17.30 19.53
N LYS A 213 26.68 -18.05 18.44
CA LYS A 213 25.65 -18.99 17.99
C LYS A 213 25.95 -20.37 18.57
N VAL A 214 25.06 -20.91 19.36
CA VAL A 214 25.16 -22.25 19.90
C VAL A 214 24.83 -23.25 18.80
N VAL A 215 25.69 -24.23 18.54
CA VAL A 215 25.56 -25.09 17.37
C VAL A 215 25.42 -26.58 17.69
N ALA A 216 26.21 -27.11 18.64
CA ALA A 216 26.22 -28.55 18.90
C ALA A 216 26.66 -28.87 20.30
N ARG A 217 26.38 -30.11 20.70
CA ARG A 217 26.99 -30.78 21.83
C ARG A 217 27.80 -32.00 21.39
N VAL A 218 28.89 -32.17 22.05
CA VAL A 218 29.66 -33.43 21.94
C VAL A 218 29.36 -34.32 23.14
N TYR A 219 29.04 -35.55 22.86
CA TYR A 219 28.91 -36.58 23.88
C TYR A 219 30.07 -37.57 23.72
N PRO A 220 30.75 -38.02 24.83
CA PRO A 220 31.54 -39.21 24.75
C PRO A 220 30.62 -40.42 24.48
N ASP A 221 31.11 -41.56 24.05
CA ASP A 221 30.34 -42.78 23.81
C ASP A 221 29.14 -42.86 24.74
N THR A 222 27.98 -42.49 24.25
CA THR A 222 26.79 -42.43 25.09
C THR A 222 25.54 -42.85 24.37
N VAL A 223 24.52 -43.14 25.13
CA VAL A 223 23.20 -43.47 24.62
C VAL A 223 22.24 -42.30 24.89
N ILE A 224 21.70 -41.75 23.86
CA ILE A 224 20.63 -40.76 23.95
C ILE A 224 19.27 -41.39 23.77
N PHE A 225 18.32 -40.96 24.57
CA PHE A 225 16.93 -41.37 24.49
C PHE A 225 16.07 -40.21 24.06
N ASN A 226 15.61 -40.23 22.81
CA ASN A 226 14.75 -39.19 22.24
C ASN A 226 13.28 -39.55 22.45
N GLY A 227 12.46 -38.60 22.92
CA GLY A 227 11.03 -38.76 23.03
C GLY A 227 10.37 -38.95 21.66
N ILE A 228 9.58 -40.01 21.49
CA ILE A 228 8.80 -40.28 20.26
C ILE A 228 7.39 -39.72 20.44
N SER A 229 6.71 -40.15 21.50
CA SER A 229 5.34 -39.76 21.82
C SER A 229 5.05 -39.95 23.29
N THR A 230 3.97 -39.39 23.79
CA THR A 230 3.42 -39.62 25.13
C THR A 230 2.05 -40.28 25.02
N THR A 231 1.78 -41.16 25.91
CA THR A 231 0.47 -41.82 26.06
C THR A 231 0.11 -41.93 27.52
N SER A 232 -1.12 -42.30 27.84
CA SER A 232 -1.57 -42.58 29.21
C SER A 232 -1.69 -44.08 29.43
N ILE A 233 -1.62 -44.49 30.70
CA ILE A 233 -1.87 -45.84 31.13
C ILE A 233 -3.37 -46.12 31.09
N GLY A 234 -3.80 -47.09 30.26
CA GLY A 234 -5.21 -47.45 30.08
C GLY A 234 -5.75 -48.34 31.25
N TYR A 235 -4.88 -49.17 31.82
CA TYR A 235 -5.20 -49.99 33.02
C TYR A 235 -4.03 -50.01 33.97
N THR A 236 -4.31 -49.98 35.27
CA THR A 236 -3.28 -50.09 36.32
C THR A 236 -2.45 -51.34 36.13
N SER A 237 -1.14 -51.16 36.03
CA SER A 237 -0.15 -52.25 35.90
C SER A 237 0.63 -52.39 37.22
N ASN A 238 0.48 -53.49 37.88
CA ASN A 238 1.06 -53.71 39.17
C ASN A 238 2.57 -53.97 39.12
N SER A 239 3.26 -53.71 40.24
CA SER A 239 4.64 -54.06 40.44
C SER A 239 4.83 -55.53 40.22
N GLY A 240 5.95 -55.99 39.64
CA GLY A 240 6.24 -57.35 39.30
C GLY A 240 5.77 -57.81 37.92
N LEU A 241 4.95 -57.01 37.22
CA LEU A 241 4.53 -57.31 35.84
C LEU A 241 5.50 -56.69 34.80
N SER A 242 5.69 -57.46 33.74
CA SER A 242 6.47 -56.98 32.59
C SER A 242 5.59 -56.36 31.44
N THR A 243 4.32 -56.15 31.72
CA THR A 243 3.37 -55.59 30.74
C THR A 243 2.71 -54.34 31.29
N ILE A 244 2.69 -53.32 30.48
CA ILE A 244 1.97 -52.04 30.74
C ILE A 244 0.85 -51.92 29.71
N TYR A 245 -0.37 -51.62 30.17
CA TYR A 245 -1.51 -51.31 29.28
C TYR A 245 -1.59 -49.84 29.06
N VAL A 246 -1.63 -49.43 27.79
CA VAL A 246 -1.54 -48.05 27.34
C VAL A 246 -2.68 -47.71 26.39
N ASP A 247 -3.04 -46.44 26.31
CA ASP A 247 -4.10 -45.98 25.43
C ASP A 247 -3.66 -45.90 23.95
N SER A 248 -2.37 -45.77 23.70
CA SER A 248 -1.82 -45.73 22.35
C SER A 248 -0.42 -46.34 22.27
N VAL A 249 -0.16 -47.05 21.18
CA VAL A 249 1.16 -47.59 20.80
C VAL A 249 1.65 -47.00 19.48
N SER A 250 1.12 -45.84 19.10
CA SER A 250 1.48 -45.18 17.85
C SER A 250 2.94 -44.72 17.84
N GLY A 251 3.64 -45.02 16.75
CA GLY A 251 5.02 -44.61 16.51
C GLY A 251 6.09 -45.37 17.29
N ILE A 252 5.79 -46.54 17.91
CA ILE A 252 6.78 -47.35 18.62
C ILE A 252 7.18 -48.59 17.84
N GLU A 253 8.40 -49.03 18.14
CA GLU A 253 9.00 -50.27 17.62
C GLU A 253 9.63 -51.06 18.78
N THR A 254 9.83 -52.37 18.58
CA THR A 254 10.64 -53.17 19.48
C THR A 254 12.06 -52.61 19.56
N GLY A 255 12.61 -52.49 20.77
CA GLY A 255 13.87 -51.80 21.01
C GLY A 255 13.74 -50.33 21.38
N ASN A 256 12.55 -49.75 21.27
CA ASN A 256 12.24 -48.45 21.88
C ASN A 256 12.11 -48.64 23.41
N PHE A 257 12.01 -47.54 24.12
CA PHE A 257 11.91 -47.51 25.58
C PHE A 257 10.63 -46.82 26.03
N VAL A 258 10.10 -47.26 27.16
CA VAL A 258 9.05 -46.54 27.89
C VAL A 258 9.63 -45.94 29.17
N LEU A 259 9.41 -44.67 29.38
CA LEU A 259 9.77 -43.93 30.58
C LEU A 259 8.54 -43.71 31.45
N THR A 260 8.62 -44.16 32.71
CA THR A 260 7.61 -43.94 33.75
C THR A 260 8.24 -43.27 34.96
N THR A 261 7.49 -42.44 35.68
CA THR A 261 8.00 -41.61 36.79
C THR A 261 8.67 -42.45 37.91
N ASN A 262 8.17 -43.64 38.21
CA ASN A 262 8.65 -44.43 39.35
C ASN A 262 9.40 -45.72 38.98
N ASN A 263 9.43 -46.07 37.68
CA ASN A 263 10.10 -47.31 37.23
C ASN A 263 11.29 -47.04 36.34
N GLY A 264 11.57 -45.74 36.09
CA GLY A 264 12.61 -45.33 35.15
C GLY A 264 12.30 -45.74 33.71
N ARG A 265 13.36 -45.91 32.93
CA ARG A 265 13.31 -46.32 31.55
C ARG A 265 13.42 -47.82 31.41
N LYS A 266 12.51 -48.42 30.64
CA LYS A 266 12.52 -49.88 30.35
C LYS A 266 12.37 -50.11 28.85
N GLU A 267 13.15 -51.05 28.32
CA GLU A 267 13.10 -51.40 26.91
C GLU A 267 11.83 -52.18 26.56
N ILE A 268 11.25 -51.85 25.39
CA ILE A 268 10.09 -52.53 24.82
C ILE A 268 10.57 -53.71 24.00
N VAL A 269 10.20 -54.92 24.44
CA VAL A 269 10.54 -56.17 23.76
C VAL A 269 9.39 -56.71 22.92
N GLY A 270 8.20 -56.12 23.05
CA GLY A 270 7.02 -56.44 22.27
C GLY A 270 5.88 -55.52 22.58
N TYR A 271 4.92 -55.41 21.69
CA TYR A 271 3.72 -54.59 21.89
C TYR A 271 2.52 -55.14 21.11
N GLY A 272 1.32 -54.85 21.58
CA GLY A 272 0.06 -55.10 20.90
C GLY A 272 -0.74 -53.79 20.79
N ALA A 273 -1.99 -53.86 20.37
CA ALA A 273 -2.78 -52.66 20.12
C ALA A 273 -2.96 -51.75 21.36
N THR A 274 -2.95 -52.31 22.56
CA THR A 274 -3.23 -51.62 23.83
C THR A 274 -2.25 -51.96 24.95
N PHE A 275 -1.13 -52.59 24.64
CA PHE A 275 -0.14 -52.98 25.66
C PHE A 275 1.29 -52.96 25.10
N VAL A 276 2.24 -52.81 26.02
CA VAL A 276 3.68 -52.87 25.76
C VAL A 276 4.27 -53.92 26.72
N THR A 277 5.11 -54.82 26.19
CA THR A 277 5.87 -55.77 26.97
C THR A 277 7.29 -55.25 27.19
N LEU A 278 7.74 -55.26 28.44
CA LEU A 278 9.01 -54.68 28.87
C LEU A 278 10.07 -55.80 29.07
N SER A 279 11.33 -55.44 28.85
CA SER A 279 12.48 -56.35 29.08
C SER A 279 12.67 -56.74 30.54
N SER A 280 12.11 -56.01 31.48
CA SER A 280 12.14 -56.24 32.87
C SER A 280 10.87 -55.86 33.62
N ALA A 281 10.53 -56.58 34.73
CA ALA A 281 9.32 -56.25 35.48
C ALA A 281 9.33 -54.84 36.09
N LEU A 282 8.13 -54.29 36.32
CA LEU A 282 7.93 -53.01 37.02
C LEU A 282 8.36 -53.16 38.48
N THR A 283 9.08 -52.15 38.96
CA THR A 283 9.47 -52.10 40.40
C THR A 283 8.39 -51.42 41.25
N SER A 284 7.54 -50.59 40.62
CA SER A 284 6.42 -49.89 41.23
C SER A 284 5.18 -49.99 40.36
N THR A 285 4.00 -50.04 40.99
CA THR A 285 2.71 -49.95 40.27
C THR A 285 2.56 -48.68 39.49
N VAL A 286 2.08 -48.77 38.26
CA VAL A 286 1.76 -47.62 37.41
C VAL A 286 0.24 -47.58 37.27
N THR A 287 -0.36 -46.51 37.77
CA THR A 287 -1.83 -46.35 37.83
C THR A 287 -2.41 -45.86 36.51
N VAL A 288 -3.68 -46.18 36.28
CA VAL A 288 -4.45 -45.65 35.12
C VAL A 288 -4.40 -44.14 35.07
N GLY A 289 -4.29 -43.60 33.87
CA GLY A 289 -4.19 -42.15 33.63
C GLY A 289 -2.78 -41.56 33.83
N THR A 290 -1.81 -42.33 34.30
CA THR A 290 -0.40 -41.88 34.41
C THR A 290 0.17 -41.69 32.99
N ALA A 291 0.74 -40.52 32.74
CA ALA A 291 1.43 -40.26 31.49
C ALA A 291 2.76 -41.03 31.41
N VAL A 292 3.01 -41.66 30.29
CA VAL A 292 4.26 -42.35 29.97
C VAL A 292 4.81 -41.85 28.66
N THR A 293 6.13 -41.77 28.56
CA THR A 293 6.80 -41.27 27.34
C THR A 293 7.52 -42.42 26.65
N TYR A 294 7.24 -42.62 25.37
CA TYR A 294 8.01 -43.52 24.53
C TYR A 294 9.28 -42.85 24.04
N GLN A 295 10.37 -43.58 24.01
CA GLN A 295 11.68 -43.05 23.64
C GLN A 295 12.40 -44.00 22.69
N SER A 296 13.02 -43.49 21.66
CA SER A 296 13.98 -44.21 20.84
C SER A 296 15.38 -44.12 21.47
N LYS A 297 16.16 -45.19 21.31
CA LYS A 297 17.55 -45.25 21.76
C LYS A 297 18.47 -44.95 20.59
N THR A 298 19.33 -43.95 20.73
CA THR A 298 20.40 -43.64 19.78
C THR A 298 21.72 -43.80 20.52
N SER A 299 22.54 -44.71 20.08
CA SER A 299 23.93 -44.82 20.55
C SER A 299 24.77 -43.81 19.78
N ILE A 300 25.40 -42.90 20.50
CA ILE A 300 26.27 -41.88 19.94
C ILE A 300 27.69 -42.20 20.40
N ALA A 301 28.51 -42.67 19.49
CA ALA A 301 29.92 -42.95 19.75
C ALA A 301 30.72 -41.68 19.45
N GLY A 302 31.01 -40.88 20.47
CA GLY A 302 31.87 -39.72 20.36
C GLY A 302 31.48 -38.71 19.28
N THR A 303 30.20 -38.58 18.95
CA THR A 303 29.66 -37.77 17.87
C THR A 303 29.09 -36.46 18.37
N GLU A 304 29.12 -35.45 17.52
CA GLU A 304 28.43 -34.20 17.75
C GLU A 304 26.96 -34.33 17.39
N VAL A 305 26.08 -33.67 18.15
CA VAL A 305 24.63 -33.63 17.92
C VAL A 305 24.24 -32.14 17.84
N PRO A 306 23.54 -31.71 16.81
CA PRO A 306 23.01 -30.36 16.71
C PRO A 306 22.16 -29.99 17.92
N VAL A 307 22.27 -28.75 18.40
CA VAL A 307 21.55 -28.27 19.58
C VAL A 307 20.84 -26.97 19.22
N THR A 308 19.56 -26.94 19.57
CA THR A 308 18.81 -25.69 19.56
C THR A 308 19.04 -24.97 20.88
N TYR A 309 19.48 -23.76 20.84
CA TYR A 309 19.69 -22.88 21.99
C TYR A 309 18.42 -22.72 22.83
N LYS A 310 18.58 -22.78 24.13
CA LYS A 310 17.56 -22.44 25.12
C LYS A 310 18.23 -21.81 26.31
N ASN A 311 17.91 -20.56 26.59
CA ASN A 311 18.54 -19.75 27.64
C ASN A 311 18.40 -20.35 29.07
N TYR A 312 17.33 -21.15 29.31
CA TYR A 312 17.06 -21.81 30.58
C TYR A 312 17.67 -23.21 30.69
N ASP A 313 18.25 -23.73 29.61
CA ASP A 313 18.88 -25.09 29.61
C ASP A 313 20.40 -24.94 29.65
N THR A 314 20.97 -25.15 30.83
CA THR A 314 22.43 -25.07 31.04
C THR A 314 23.23 -26.00 30.13
N ALA A 315 22.62 -27.05 29.60
CA ALA A 315 23.22 -27.96 28.64
C ALA A 315 23.17 -27.44 27.19
N ALA A 316 22.40 -26.39 26.94
CA ALA A 316 22.22 -25.77 25.61
C ALA A 316 22.63 -24.30 25.59
N ALA A 317 23.25 -23.79 26.63
CA ALA A 317 23.66 -22.39 26.75
C ALA A 317 25.01 -22.24 27.47
N PHE A 318 25.84 -21.32 27.07
CA PHE A 318 27.02 -20.89 27.83
C PHE A 318 26.57 -20.20 29.13
N GLN A 319 27.39 -20.38 30.19
CA GLN A 319 27.10 -19.86 31.53
C GLN A 319 28.22 -18.92 32.01
N GLU A 320 27.90 -18.08 32.97
CA GLU A 320 28.93 -17.30 33.69
C GLU A 320 29.95 -18.21 34.35
N SER A 321 31.19 -17.82 34.31
CA SER A 321 32.35 -18.55 34.79
C SER A 321 32.74 -19.81 33.98
N ASP A 322 32.09 -20.05 32.83
CA ASP A 322 32.55 -21.10 31.91
C ASP A 322 33.99 -20.85 31.46
N SER A 323 34.81 -21.89 31.46
CA SER A 323 36.11 -21.87 30.79
C SER A 323 35.91 -22.18 29.31
N ILE A 324 36.03 -21.14 28.48
CA ILE A 324 35.77 -21.22 27.04
C ILE A 324 37.08 -21.32 26.28
N THR A 325 37.24 -22.37 25.51
CA THR A 325 38.37 -22.50 24.56
C THR A 325 37.94 -21.91 23.23
N VAL A 326 38.70 -20.96 22.70
CA VAL A 326 38.51 -20.33 21.40
C VAL A 326 39.47 -21.00 20.42
N SER A 327 39.00 -21.37 19.26
CA SER A 327 39.76 -22.04 18.20
C SER A 327 39.54 -21.39 16.84
N ASN A 328 40.60 -21.27 16.06
CA ASN A 328 40.53 -20.71 14.71
C ASN A 328 39.88 -21.72 13.72
N ASN A 329 39.70 -21.28 12.47
CA ASN A 329 39.11 -22.07 11.40
C ASN A 329 39.88 -23.37 11.05
N SER A 330 41.10 -23.50 11.48
CA SER A 330 41.94 -24.74 11.33
C SER A 330 41.82 -25.66 12.53
N GLY A 331 40.97 -25.35 13.50
CA GLY A 331 40.80 -26.15 14.72
C GLY A 331 41.90 -26.01 15.76
N VAL A 332 42.81 -25.00 15.60
CA VAL A 332 43.87 -24.75 16.55
C VAL A 332 43.35 -23.82 17.64
N SER A 333 43.52 -24.21 18.91
CA SER A 333 43.20 -23.37 20.06
C SER A 333 44.05 -22.09 20.04
N THR A 334 43.39 -20.94 20.00
CA THR A 334 44.04 -19.63 20.00
C THR A 334 44.00 -18.94 21.36
N ALA A 335 42.99 -19.30 22.17
CA ALA A 335 42.78 -18.68 23.47
C ALA A 335 41.97 -19.61 24.40
N THR A 336 42.13 -19.41 25.71
CA THR A 336 41.20 -19.90 26.74
C THR A 336 40.79 -18.69 27.58
N VAL A 337 39.48 -18.45 27.62
CA VAL A 337 38.95 -17.27 28.33
C VAL A 337 37.88 -17.74 29.35
N THR A 338 37.72 -16.97 30.41
CA THR A 338 36.61 -17.17 31.34
C THR A 338 35.46 -16.27 30.97
N ALA A 339 34.25 -16.86 30.83
CA ALA A 339 33.05 -16.10 30.60
C ALA A 339 32.73 -15.19 31.79
N GLY A 340 32.52 -13.94 31.55
CA GLY A 340 32.01 -12.99 32.52
C GLY A 340 30.48 -13.05 32.54
N THR A 341 29.80 -11.92 32.33
CA THR A 341 28.35 -11.91 32.17
C THR A 341 27.92 -12.57 30.86
N VAL A 342 26.89 -13.39 30.96
CA VAL A 342 26.25 -14.05 29.80
C VAL A 342 24.80 -13.62 29.73
N SER A 343 24.39 -13.15 28.59
CA SER A 343 23.02 -12.69 28.36
C SER A 343 22.47 -13.22 27.03
N ASP A 344 21.15 -13.27 26.91
CA ASP A 344 20.49 -13.57 25.65
C ASP A 344 20.78 -12.45 24.63
N TRP A 345 21.19 -12.83 23.42
CA TRP A 345 21.54 -11.85 22.38
C TRP A 345 20.33 -11.04 21.95
N TYR A 346 19.19 -11.71 21.68
CA TYR A 346 17.99 -11.07 21.16
C TYR A 346 17.39 -10.06 22.16
N ASP A 347 17.43 -10.37 23.44
CA ASP A 347 16.89 -9.51 24.50
C ASP A 347 17.58 -8.13 24.59
N SER A 348 18.83 -8.06 24.14
CA SER A 348 19.60 -6.82 24.11
C SER A 348 19.43 -6.00 22.82
N GLN A 349 18.83 -6.58 21.77
CA GLN A 349 18.76 -5.94 20.46
C GLN A 349 17.72 -4.82 20.43
N THR A 350 18.12 -3.68 19.85
CA THR A 350 17.29 -2.49 19.69
C THR A 350 17.14 -2.14 18.21
N LEU A 351 16.15 -1.29 17.89
CA LEU A 351 15.92 -0.80 16.53
C LEU A 351 17.01 0.16 16.00
N GLY A 352 17.96 0.60 16.83
CA GLY A 352 19.03 1.51 16.42
C GLY A 352 18.53 2.93 16.05
N LEU A 353 17.50 3.43 16.73
CA LEU A 353 16.94 4.75 16.49
C LEU A 353 17.80 5.87 17.07
N THR A 354 17.71 7.08 16.49
CA THR A 354 18.59 8.21 16.86
C THR A 354 18.29 8.75 18.27
N ASN A 355 17.04 8.88 18.65
CA ASN A 355 16.65 9.53 19.91
C ASN A 355 15.72 8.69 20.79
N SER A 356 15.53 7.41 20.50
CA SER A 356 14.71 6.51 21.29
C SER A 356 15.29 5.11 21.36
N ILE A 357 15.02 4.39 22.42
CA ILE A 357 15.43 2.99 22.58
C ILE A 357 14.21 2.12 22.59
N ILE A 358 14.06 1.31 21.53
CA ILE A 358 12.99 0.32 21.41
C ILE A 358 13.64 -1.04 21.20
N TYR A 359 13.32 -2.00 22.07
CA TYR A 359 13.86 -3.35 21.99
C TYR A 359 13.02 -4.22 21.06
N TRP A 360 13.70 -5.06 20.25
CA TRP A 360 13.04 -6.02 19.36
C TRP A 360 12.10 -6.97 20.11
N ARG A 361 12.47 -7.41 21.32
CA ARG A 361 11.64 -8.27 22.17
C ARG A 361 10.29 -7.66 22.54
N SER A 362 10.14 -6.33 22.49
CA SER A 362 8.85 -5.65 22.71
C SER A 362 7.95 -5.65 21.47
N ILE A 363 8.48 -6.02 20.32
CA ILE A 363 7.78 -6.03 19.02
C ILE A 363 7.34 -7.45 18.65
N ALA A 364 8.28 -8.40 18.69
CA ALA A 364 8.07 -9.78 18.32
C ALA A 364 9.05 -10.71 19.07
N PRO A 365 8.77 -12.01 19.18
CA PRO A 365 9.75 -13.00 19.62
C PRO A 365 10.87 -13.11 18.58
N LYS A 366 12.02 -13.70 18.97
CA LYS A 366 13.15 -13.95 18.06
C LYS A 366 12.68 -14.63 16.77
N PRO A 367 13.07 -14.14 15.57
CA PRO A 367 12.70 -14.79 14.32
C PRO A 367 13.34 -16.20 14.27
N VAL A 368 12.54 -17.18 13.96
CA VAL A 368 12.95 -18.55 13.75
C VAL A 368 12.60 -18.98 12.33
N SER A 369 13.03 -20.19 11.93
CA SER A 369 12.66 -20.72 10.62
C SER A 369 11.15 -20.85 10.47
N ASN A 370 10.62 -20.47 9.31
CA ASN A 370 9.21 -20.63 8.96
C ASN A 370 8.89 -22.12 8.71
N GLN A 371 7.66 -22.50 8.99
CA GLN A 371 7.21 -23.90 8.81
C GLN A 371 7.38 -24.38 7.36
N TYR A 372 7.19 -23.48 6.41
CA TYR A 372 7.38 -23.77 4.97
C TYR A 372 8.81 -24.25 4.66
N SER A 373 9.82 -23.55 5.17
CA SER A 373 11.23 -23.92 4.99
C SER A 373 11.60 -25.18 5.77
N LEU A 374 11.10 -25.32 7.00
CA LEU A 374 11.36 -26.52 7.81
C LEU A 374 10.81 -27.80 7.17
N GLN A 375 9.67 -27.75 6.51
CA GLN A 375 9.09 -28.89 5.78
C GLN A 375 9.91 -29.29 4.52
N ARG A 376 10.84 -28.43 4.10
CA ARG A 376 11.71 -28.61 2.93
C ARG A 376 13.19 -28.79 3.31
N ASP A 377 13.45 -29.19 4.54
CA ASP A 377 14.81 -29.33 5.08
C ASP A 377 15.64 -28.01 5.03
N GLY A 378 14.96 -26.88 4.89
CA GLY A 378 15.52 -25.53 4.94
C GLY A 378 15.49 -24.93 6.34
N GLY A 379 16.06 -23.71 6.50
CA GLY A 379 16.04 -23.01 7.78
C GLY A 379 16.70 -21.64 7.74
N ASN A 380 16.64 -20.93 8.86
CA ASN A 380 17.15 -19.55 9.03
C ASN A 380 16.52 -18.52 8.07
N ASP A 381 15.33 -18.82 7.56
CA ASP A 381 14.68 -17.99 6.55
C ASP A 381 13.86 -16.83 7.14
N ALA A 382 13.52 -16.86 8.42
CA ALA A 382 12.67 -15.82 9.00
C ALA A 382 13.43 -14.51 9.25
N ILE A 383 12.76 -13.40 8.94
CA ILE A 383 13.24 -12.04 9.18
C ILE A 383 12.11 -11.17 9.71
N HIS A 384 12.42 -10.23 10.60
CA HIS A 384 11.53 -9.14 10.99
C HIS A 384 11.98 -7.84 10.33
N VAL A 385 11.02 -7.05 9.85
CA VAL A 385 11.24 -5.74 9.24
C VAL A 385 10.32 -4.73 9.92
N VAL A 386 10.89 -3.62 10.41
CA VAL A 386 10.16 -2.52 11.05
C VAL A 386 10.56 -1.22 10.38
N ILE A 387 9.57 -0.44 9.96
CA ILE A 387 9.76 0.88 9.37
C ILE A 387 9.44 1.94 10.40
N VAL A 388 10.34 2.90 10.57
CA VAL A 388 10.28 3.94 11.60
C VAL A 388 10.45 5.32 10.97
N ASP A 389 9.62 6.28 11.41
CA ASP A 389 9.78 7.71 11.16
C ASP A 389 10.78 8.30 12.18
N ASP A 390 12.07 8.20 11.89
CA ASP A 390 13.13 8.52 12.88
C ASP A 390 13.22 10.01 13.22
N THR A 391 12.90 10.90 12.26
CA THR A 391 12.95 12.36 12.48
C THR A 391 11.58 12.99 12.69
N GLY A 392 10.49 12.26 12.40
CA GLY A 392 9.11 12.73 12.60
C GLY A 392 8.55 13.53 11.44
N GLU A 393 9.11 13.46 10.25
CA GLU A 393 8.61 14.21 9.08
C GLU A 393 7.31 13.63 8.51
N VAL A 394 7.10 12.32 8.66
CA VAL A 394 5.89 11.64 8.16
C VAL A 394 4.73 11.82 9.13
N THR A 395 4.93 11.54 10.41
CA THR A 395 3.87 11.50 11.43
C THR A 395 3.81 12.74 12.30
N GLY A 396 4.86 13.55 12.32
CA GLY A 396 5.04 14.64 13.28
C GLY A 396 5.58 14.17 14.64
N VAL A 397 5.84 12.86 14.82
CA VAL A 397 6.35 12.26 16.06
C VAL A 397 7.60 11.47 15.77
N GLN A 398 8.72 11.92 16.32
CA GLN A 398 10.02 11.30 16.15
C GLN A 398 10.07 9.90 16.75
N GLY A 399 10.65 8.94 16.02
CA GLY A 399 10.79 7.55 16.45
C GLY A 399 9.50 6.73 16.40
N ASN A 400 8.45 7.23 15.74
CA ASN A 400 7.19 6.52 15.61
C ASN A 400 7.34 5.34 14.65
N ILE A 401 6.86 4.16 15.07
CA ILE A 401 6.82 2.97 14.22
C ILE A 401 5.66 3.10 13.24
N LEU A 402 5.98 3.10 11.95
CA LEU A 402 5.01 3.18 10.86
C LEU A 402 4.41 1.82 10.53
N GLU A 403 5.28 0.82 10.33
CA GLU A 403 4.87 -0.54 9.96
C GLU A 403 5.72 -1.59 10.66
N ARG A 404 5.13 -2.77 10.86
CA ARG A 404 5.78 -3.94 11.47
C ARG A 404 5.44 -5.18 10.66
N PHE A 405 6.47 -5.82 10.14
CA PHE A 405 6.35 -7.07 9.42
C PHE A 405 7.19 -8.12 10.14
N THR A 406 6.54 -9.15 10.62
CA THR A 406 7.20 -10.19 11.42
C THR A 406 7.19 -11.54 10.71
N SER A 407 8.28 -12.29 10.84
CA SER A 407 8.41 -13.65 10.29
C SER A 407 8.20 -13.72 8.76
N LEU A 408 8.63 -12.70 8.01
CA LEU A 408 8.77 -12.80 6.57
C LEU A 408 9.88 -13.79 6.22
N SER A 409 9.85 -14.36 5.02
CA SER A 409 10.84 -15.37 4.58
C SER A 409 11.87 -14.77 3.62
N LYS A 410 13.11 -15.26 3.73
CA LYS A 410 14.20 -15.02 2.77
C LYS A 410 14.05 -15.89 1.51
N ALA A 411 13.25 -16.97 1.59
CA ALA A 411 13.02 -17.90 0.48
C ALA A 411 12.01 -17.34 -0.52
N SER A 412 12.36 -17.35 -1.81
CA SER A 412 11.55 -16.79 -2.89
C SER A 412 10.23 -17.51 -3.14
N ASP A 413 10.17 -18.79 -2.81
CA ASP A 413 9.00 -19.66 -2.98
C ASP A 413 8.14 -19.79 -1.71
N ALA A 414 8.53 -19.14 -0.61
CA ALA A 414 7.88 -19.30 0.69
C ALA A 414 6.43 -18.79 0.69
N ALA A 415 5.55 -19.60 1.26
CA ALA A 415 4.14 -19.30 1.46
C ALA A 415 3.73 -19.52 2.93
N ALA A 416 2.75 -18.74 3.39
CA ALA A 416 2.15 -18.91 4.70
C ALA A 416 1.40 -20.24 4.80
N ASP A 417 1.35 -20.80 6.01
CA ASP A 417 0.62 -22.04 6.27
C ASP A 417 -0.90 -21.80 6.21
N GLY A 418 -1.64 -22.75 5.64
CA GLY A 418 -3.11 -22.72 5.63
C GLY A 418 -3.76 -23.00 4.27
N ASP A 419 -5.09 -22.96 4.26
CA ASP A 419 -5.93 -23.29 3.09
C ASP A 419 -5.81 -22.29 1.93
N ASN A 420 -5.30 -21.09 2.19
CA ASN A 420 -5.05 -20.05 1.18
C ASN A 420 -3.63 -19.48 1.36
N PRO A 421 -2.61 -20.15 0.83
CA PRO A 421 -1.22 -19.79 1.05
C PRO A 421 -0.89 -18.43 0.42
N THR A 422 -0.63 -17.46 1.26
CA THR A 422 -0.13 -16.15 0.83
C THR A 422 1.38 -16.20 0.75
N LYS A 423 1.97 -15.65 -0.33
CA LYS A 423 3.41 -15.55 -0.49
C LYS A 423 4.00 -14.68 0.63
N ILE A 424 5.01 -15.17 1.33
CA ILE A 424 5.67 -14.48 2.46
C ILE A 424 7.14 -14.14 2.17
N TYR A 425 7.59 -14.30 0.92
CA TYR A 425 8.90 -13.80 0.52
C TYR A 425 8.98 -12.29 0.74
N TYR A 426 9.99 -11.84 1.49
CA TYR A 426 10.03 -10.49 2.01
C TYR A 426 9.95 -9.39 0.94
N LYS A 427 10.59 -9.56 -0.24
CA LYS A 427 10.52 -8.59 -1.34
C LYS A 427 9.10 -8.42 -1.86
N ASP A 428 8.48 -9.54 -2.28
CA ASP A 428 7.14 -9.54 -2.87
C ASP A 428 6.08 -9.09 -1.86
N TYR A 429 6.23 -9.58 -0.62
CA TYR A 429 5.29 -9.22 0.44
C TYR A 429 5.32 -7.72 0.76
N LEU A 430 6.52 -7.15 0.92
CA LEU A 430 6.68 -5.73 1.20
C LEU A 430 6.27 -4.85 0.02
N ALA A 431 6.56 -5.26 -1.21
CA ALA A 431 6.16 -4.51 -2.40
C ALA A 431 4.64 -4.32 -2.48
N LEU A 432 3.87 -5.35 -2.08
CA LEU A 432 2.40 -5.30 -2.09
C LEU A 432 1.80 -4.67 -0.81
N ASN A 433 2.37 -4.95 0.35
CA ASN A 433 1.73 -4.64 1.64
C ASN A 433 2.32 -3.43 2.38
N SER A 434 3.58 -3.05 2.12
CA SER A 434 4.16 -1.84 2.68
C SER A 434 3.68 -0.60 1.93
N LYS A 435 3.40 0.47 2.66
CA LYS A 435 3.10 1.79 2.10
C LYS A 435 4.36 2.65 1.90
N TYR A 436 5.49 2.25 2.51
CA TYR A 436 6.64 3.13 2.67
C TYR A 436 7.91 2.65 1.96
N ILE A 437 8.11 1.34 1.75
CA ILE A 437 9.37 0.83 1.24
C ILE A 437 9.25 -0.25 0.17
N PHE A 438 10.31 -0.32 -0.65
CA PHE A 438 10.66 -1.46 -1.49
C PHE A 438 11.97 -2.08 -1.03
N ALA A 439 12.11 -3.40 -1.21
CA ALA A 439 13.34 -4.14 -0.97
C ALA A 439 14.07 -4.37 -2.32
N GLY A 440 15.36 -4.09 -2.36
CA GLY A 440 16.20 -4.25 -3.55
C GLY A 440 17.17 -5.43 -3.42
N TYR A 441 18.48 -5.13 -3.46
CA TYR A 441 19.54 -6.13 -3.39
C TYR A 441 19.47 -6.97 -2.11
N ASN A 442 19.73 -8.26 -2.24
CA ASN A 442 19.72 -9.18 -1.11
C ASN A 442 20.96 -8.96 -0.23
N PRO A 443 20.82 -8.61 1.07
CA PRO A 443 21.96 -8.22 1.91
C PRO A 443 22.85 -9.37 2.40
N SER A 444 22.57 -10.59 1.98
CA SER A 444 23.16 -11.81 2.51
C SER A 444 24.57 -12.16 2.03
N GLN A 445 25.12 -11.43 1.06
CA GLN A 445 26.36 -11.85 0.38
C GLN A 445 27.66 -11.62 1.15
N GLY A 446 27.64 -10.93 2.28
CA GLY A 446 28.86 -10.60 3.03
C GLY A 446 29.24 -11.54 4.17
N PHE A 447 28.44 -12.57 4.46
CA PHE A 447 28.54 -13.34 5.70
C PHE A 447 28.99 -14.79 5.53
N ASP A 448 28.97 -15.34 4.33
CA ASP A 448 29.08 -16.79 4.11
C ASP A 448 30.51 -17.37 4.18
N SER A 449 31.52 -16.53 4.00
CA SER A 449 32.90 -17.01 3.88
C SER A 449 33.53 -17.55 5.16
N TYR A 450 32.97 -17.25 6.31
CA TYR A 450 33.54 -17.65 7.62
C TYR A 450 33.09 -19.05 8.06
N TRP A 451 32.11 -19.63 7.40
CA TRP A 451 31.46 -20.86 7.78
C TRP A 451 31.86 -22.06 6.94
N GLU A 452 32.50 -21.86 5.81
CA GLU A 452 32.89 -22.90 4.87
C GLU A 452 33.97 -23.84 5.41
N THR A 453 34.81 -23.36 6.31
CA THR A 453 35.85 -24.19 6.90
C THR A 453 35.50 -24.50 8.34
N SER A 454 34.89 -25.64 8.57
CA SER A 454 34.78 -26.15 9.85
C SER A 454 36.06 -26.13 10.55
N PRO A 455 36.21 -26.14 11.61
CA PRO A 455 35.96 -26.64 12.85
C PRO A 455 36.83 -26.34 13.84
N ILE A 456 36.63 -26.70 14.48
CA ILE A 456 36.41 -26.40 15.72
C ILE A 456 37.08 -27.35 16.66
N SER A 457 38.08 -26.91 17.16
CA SER A 457 38.74 -27.15 18.46
C SER A 457 39.10 -28.58 18.84
N SER A 458 40.27 -28.67 19.50
CA SER A 458 40.73 -29.87 20.23
C SER A 458 39.64 -30.35 21.18
N GLY A 459 39.34 -31.64 21.12
CA GLY A 459 38.35 -32.30 21.97
C GLY A 459 37.01 -32.61 21.33
N PHE A 460 36.84 -32.21 20.07
CA PHE A 460 35.65 -32.58 19.28
C PHE A 460 35.94 -33.72 18.31
N SER A 461 34.93 -34.55 18.02
CA SER A 461 35.04 -35.56 17.00
C SER A 461 35.26 -34.96 15.63
N ASN A 462 36.20 -35.48 14.84
CA ASN A 462 36.48 -35.09 13.46
C ASN A 462 35.35 -35.45 12.47
N SER A 463 34.28 -36.08 12.95
CA SER A 463 33.12 -36.46 12.13
C SER A 463 32.23 -35.27 11.76
N TYR A 464 32.37 -34.14 12.41
CA TYR A 464 31.62 -32.94 12.10
C TYR A 464 32.49 -31.99 11.28
N THR A 465 32.40 -32.12 9.97
CA THR A 465 33.29 -31.42 9.05
C THR A 465 32.82 -30.00 8.68
N LYS A 466 31.58 -29.66 8.88
CA LYS A 466 31.03 -28.38 8.52
C LYS A 466 29.82 -28.01 9.36
N TYR A 467 29.89 -26.95 10.10
CA TYR A 467 28.72 -26.35 10.71
C TYR A 467 28.50 -24.95 10.13
N THR A 468 27.43 -24.78 9.39
CA THR A 468 27.11 -23.50 8.74
C THR A 468 25.98 -22.84 9.49
N VAL A 469 26.12 -21.56 9.76
CA VAL A 469 25.02 -20.71 10.19
C VAL A 469 24.40 -20.03 8.95
N GLY A 470 24.04 -20.85 7.96
CA GLY A 470 23.48 -20.44 6.72
C GLY A 470 24.50 -20.03 5.65
N GLU A 471 24.53 -20.76 4.57
CA GLU A 471 25.30 -20.47 3.34
C GLU A 471 24.39 -20.02 2.22
N GLY A 472 23.08 -20.22 2.37
CA GLY A 472 22.10 -19.93 1.35
C GLY A 472 21.95 -18.44 1.13
N LEU A 473 21.96 -18.05 -0.14
CA LEU A 473 21.70 -16.67 -0.52
C LEU A 473 20.20 -16.37 -0.39
N TRP A 474 19.88 -15.18 0.06
CA TRP A 474 18.49 -14.73 0.08
C TRP A 474 17.93 -14.72 -1.34
N GLY A 475 16.69 -15.13 -1.51
CA GLY A 475 16.01 -15.23 -2.80
C GLY A 475 16.12 -16.60 -3.48
N GLN A 476 16.87 -17.55 -2.91
CA GLN A 476 16.81 -18.94 -3.34
C GLN A 476 15.50 -19.60 -2.90
N GLU A 477 15.14 -20.75 -3.48
CA GLU A 477 14.03 -21.58 -3.02
C GLU A 477 14.39 -22.26 -1.69
N ALA A 478 13.38 -22.59 -0.88
CA ALA A 478 13.58 -23.09 0.48
C ALA A 478 14.20 -24.49 0.56
N GLN A 479 14.10 -25.31 -0.51
CA GLN A 479 14.46 -26.73 -0.48
C GLN A 479 15.93 -26.97 -0.13
N GLY A 480 16.18 -27.47 1.07
CA GLY A 480 17.52 -27.85 1.55
C GLY A 480 18.43 -26.66 1.87
N ILE A 481 17.92 -25.44 1.87
CA ILE A 481 18.71 -24.21 2.02
C ILE A 481 18.67 -23.71 3.47
N GLN A 482 19.85 -23.55 4.07
CA GLN A 482 20.06 -22.83 5.32
C GLN A 482 20.49 -21.40 4.97
N PHE A 483 19.57 -20.43 5.15
CA PHE A 483 19.81 -19.06 4.71
C PHE A 483 20.81 -18.34 5.60
N SER A 484 21.67 -17.52 4.97
CA SER A 484 22.63 -16.68 5.69
C SER A 484 21.90 -15.63 6.57
N SER A 485 22.54 -15.28 7.68
CA SER A 485 22.01 -14.34 8.67
C SER A 485 22.87 -13.08 8.73
N ILE A 486 22.20 -11.92 8.75
CA ILE A 486 22.87 -10.61 8.87
C ILE A 486 22.82 -10.05 10.29
N GLY A 487 21.93 -10.55 11.13
CA GLY A 487 21.70 -10.08 12.49
C GLY A 487 20.80 -8.85 12.56
N ASN A 488 21.10 -7.97 13.51
CA ASN A 488 20.38 -6.72 13.72
C ASN A 488 21.02 -5.59 12.90
N VAL A 489 20.34 -5.17 11.83
CA VAL A 489 20.84 -4.11 10.94
C VAL A 489 19.78 -3.03 10.78
N THR A 490 20.20 -1.78 10.96
CA THR A 490 19.34 -0.62 10.76
C THR A 490 19.86 0.18 9.57
N TYR A 491 19.00 0.34 8.57
CA TYR A 491 19.27 1.10 7.37
C TYR A 491 18.60 2.47 7.47
N THR A 492 19.38 3.54 7.31
CA THR A 492 18.87 4.91 7.21
C THR A 492 18.70 5.24 5.74
N LEU A 493 17.50 5.65 5.33
CA LEU A 493 17.27 6.11 3.97
C LEU A 493 17.74 7.55 3.83
N THR A 494 18.44 7.84 2.74
CA THR A 494 18.97 9.18 2.40
C THR A 494 18.90 9.39 0.90
N GLY A 495 19.14 10.62 0.42
CA GLY A 495 19.14 10.92 -1.01
C GLY A 495 17.78 11.19 -1.62
N GLY A 496 16.70 11.18 -0.82
CA GLY A 496 15.38 11.59 -1.27
C GLY A 496 15.34 13.09 -1.55
N VAL A 497 14.87 13.47 -2.74
CA VAL A 497 14.77 14.85 -3.22
C VAL A 497 13.40 15.08 -3.84
N ASP A 498 12.85 16.29 -3.63
CA ASP A 498 11.61 16.74 -4.26
C ASP A 498 11.88 17.23 -5.71
N TYR A 499 10.94 17.98 -6.30
CA TYR A 499 10.99 18.41 -7.71
C TYR A 499 12.14 19.38 -8.06
N SER A 500 12.92 19.83 -7.08
CA SER A 500 14.15 20.58 -7.33
C SER A 500 15.24 20.17 -6.34
N THR A 501 16.50 20.34 -6.73
CA THR A 501 17.69 20.07 -5.89
C THR A 501 17.73 20.86 -4.58
N ASN A 502 16.94 21.94 -4.49
CA ASN A 502 16.79 22.79 -3.31
C ASN A 502 15.53 22.47 -2.47
N GLY A 503 14.87 21.34 -2.73
CA GLY A 503 13.66 20.94 -2.02
C GLY A 503 12.39 21.66 -2.47
N GLY A 504 12.35 22.19 -3.68
CA GLY A 504 11.16 22.83 -4.26
C GLY A 504 10.09 21.82 -4.69
N MET A 505 8.84 22.32 -4.76
CA MET A 505 7.64 21.56 -5.14
C MET A 505 7.01 22.05 -6.46
N ASN A 506 7.75 22.72 -7.32
CA ASN A 506 7.32 23.13 -8.64
C ASN A 506 7.57 22.03 -9.65
N ALA A 507 6.51 21.62 -10.34
CA ALA A 507 6.60 20.78 -11.53
C ALA A 507 6.61 21.67 -12.78
N ASP A 508 7.36 21.28 -13.78
CA ASP A 508 7.43 21.99 -15.05
C ASP A 508 6.16 21.74 -15.92
N LEU A 509 5.99 22.57 -16.97
CA LEU A 509 4.87 22.41 -17.88
C LEU A 509 4.88 21.04 -18.59
N SER A 510 6.06 20.51 -18.90
CA SER A 510 6.23 19.18 -19.50
C SER A 510 5.71 18.07 -18.60
N ASP A 511 6.06 18.12 -17.31
CA ASP A 511 5.65 17.12 -16.31
C ASP A 511 4.14 17.16 -16.08
N ILE A 512 3.59 18.38 -15.97
CA ILE A 512 2.14 18.60 -15.87
C ILE A 512 1.42 18.09 -17.13
N THR A 513 2.01 18.28 -18.33
CA THR A 513 1.45 17.77 -19.57
C THR A 513 1.42 16.25 -19.58
N THR A 514 2.51 15.62 -19.19
CA THR A 514 2.60 14.16 -19.05
C THR A 514 1.55 13.65 -18.07
N GLY A 515 1.41 14.28 -16.91
CA GLY A 515 0.42 13.88 -15.90
C GLY A 515 -1.04 13.99 -16.39
N TYR A 516 -1.41 15.05 -17.12
CA TYR A 516 -2.76 15.14 -17.68
C TYR A 516 -3.00 14.23 -18.88
N ASN A 517 -1.96 13.85 -19.64
CA ASN A 517 -2.09 12.91 -20.75
C ASN A 517 -2.55 11.51 -20.33
N TYR A 518 -2.32 11.10 -19.06
CA TYR A 518 -2.92 9.87 -18.52
C TYR A 518 -4.45 9.90 -18.58
N PHE A 519 -5.05 11.08 -18.56
CA PHE A 519 -6.51 11.24 -18.69
C PHE A 519 -6.99 11.42 -20.14
N SER A 520 -6.13 11.30 -21.15
CA SER A 520 -6.51 11.54 -22.56
C SER A 520 -7.29 10.38 -23.19
N ASN A 521 -7.09 9.15 -22.71
CA ASN A 521 -7.78 7.97 -23.19
C ASN A 521 -9.08 7.70 -22.38
N LYS A 522 -10.23 7.87 -23.04
CA LYS A 522 -11.54 7.66 -22.42
C LYS A 522 -11.84 6.19 -22.12
N ASP A 523 -11.25 5.26 -22.90
CA ASP A 523 -11.52 3.84 -22.76
C ASP A 523 -10.80 3.20 -21.55
N GLU A 524 -9.74 3.85 -21.06
CA GLU A 524 -8.96 3.38 -19.90
C GLU A 524 -9.40 4.05 -18.59
N ILE A 525 -9.68 5.35 -18.65
CA ILE A 525 -9.94 6.15 -17.45
C ILE A 525 -11.20 7.00 -17.63
N GLU A 526 -12.22 6.73 -16.83
CA GLU A 526 -13.43 7.52 -16.76
C GLU A 526 -13.16 8.85 -16.02
N VAL A 527 -13.54 9.97 -16.62
CA VAL A 527 -13.39 11.32 -16.08
C VAL A 527 -14.52 12.20 -16.60
N ASP A 528 -15.23 12.89 -15.71
CA ASP A 528 -16.28 13.87 -16.07
C ASP A 528 -15.75 15.30 -16.05
N TYR A 529 -14.77 15.59 -15.16
CA TYR A 529 -14.22 16.94 -14.97
C TYR A 529 -12.71 16.95 -14.94
N LEU A 530 -12.07 17.68 -15.86
CA LEU A 530 -10.65 17.99 -15.81
C LEU A 530 -10.45 19.28 -15.01
N ILE A 531 -9.90 19.16 -13.81
CA ILE A 531 -9.69 20.28 -12.89
C ILE A 531 -8.29 20.85 -13.13
N MET A 532 -8.22 22.14 -13.52
CA MET A 532 -6.92 22.79 -13.78
C MET A 532 -6.04 22.87 -12.51
N GLY A 533 -6.65 23.02 -11.32
CA GLY A 533 -5.90 23.40 -10.14
C GLY A 533 -5.29 24.81 -10.31
N PRO A 534 -4.13 25.10 -9.69
CA PRO A 534 -3.46 26.39 -9.85
C PRO A 534 -2.83 26.55 -11.24
N GLY A 535 -2.62 27.79 -11.62
CA GLY A 535 -1.74 28.13 -12.73
C GLY A 535 -0.27 27.84 -12.42
N LEU A 536 0.57 27.87 -13.44
CA LEU A 536 2.02 27.74 -13.31
C LEU A 536 2.69 29.09 -12.98
N SER A 537 4.02 29.12 -12.93
CA SER A 537 4.80 30.29 -12.50
C SER A 537 4.58 31.54 -13.37
N THR A 538 4.31 31.38 -14.65
CA THR A 538 4.04 32.49 -15.58
C THR A 538 2.63 32.38 -16.17
N LYS A 539 2.09 33.52 -16.57
CA LYS A 539 0.79 33.60 -17.25
C LYS A 539 0.74 32.78 -18.53
N ASN A 540 1.79 32.80 -19.33
CA ASN A 540 1.87 32.05 -20.59
C ASN A 540 1.86 30.53 -20.35
N GLN A 541 2.59 30.05 -19.35
CA GLN A 541 2.56 28.62 -18.97
C GLN A 541 1.20 28.21 -18.42
N SER A 542 0.54 29.08 -17.65
CA SER A 542 -0.83 28.85 -17.16
C SER A 542 -1.84 28.77 -18.31
N GLN A 543 -1.69 29.62 -19.35
CA GLN A 543 -2.50 29.59 -20.58
C GLN A 543 -2.24 28.32 -21.39
N ALA A 544 -0.97 27.86 -21.48
CA ALA A 544 -0.61 26.61 -22.14
C ALA A 544 -1.24 25.40 -21.43
N LYS A 545 -1.16 25.36 -20.09
CA LYS A 545 -1.84 24.33 -19.27
C LYS A 545 -3.35 24.34 -19.49
N ALA A 546 -3.98 25.52 -19.50
CA ALA A 546 -5.41 25.63 -19.74
C ALA A 546 -5.82 25.13 -21.14
N ASN A 547 -5.06 25.48 -22.18
CA ASN A 547 -5.29 25.00 -23.53
C ASN A 547 -5.07 23.50 -23.68
N LEU A 548 -4.13 22.91 -22.95
CA LEU A 548 -3.95 21.47 -22.88
C LEU A 548 -5.22 20.76 -22.36
N LEU A 549 -5.79 21.24 -21.25
CA LEU A 549 -7.01 20.65 -20.70
C LEU A 549 -8.20 20.79 -21.64
N ILE A 550 -8.33 21.96 -22.30
CA ILE A 550 -9.35 22.17 -23.33
C ILE A 550 -9.19 21.15 -24.47
N SER A 551 -7.95 20.95 -24.95
CA SER A 551 -7.66 20.00 -26.03
C SER A 551 -7.99 18.55 -25.64
N ILE A 552 -7.64 18.15 -24.41
CA ILE A 552 -7.99 16.79 -23.91
C ILE A 552 -9.51 16.63 -23.83
N ALA A 553 -10.23 17.64 -23.30
CA ALA A 553 -11.69 17.57 -23.20
C ALA A 553 -12.37 17.52 -24.59
N GLU A 554 -11.84 18.25 -25.59
CA GLU A 554 -12.33 18.22 -26.97
C GLU A 554 -12.01 16.90 -27.69
N GLN A 555 -10.88 16.27 -27.38
CA GLN A 555 -10.52 14.96 -27.90
C GLN A 555 -11.42 13.87 -27.33
N ARG A 556 -11.62 13.87 -26.02
CA ARG A 556 -12.44 12.90 -25.31
C ARG A 556 -13.92 13.02 -25.63
N LYS A 557 -14.48 14.24 -25.59
CA LYS A 557 -15.91 14.58 -25.77
C LYS A 557 -16.87 14.05 -24.70
N ASP A 558 -16.35 13.46 -23.63
CA ASP A 558 -17.11 12.90 -22.50
C ASP A 558 -16.94 13.70 -21.19
N CYS A 559 -16.06 14.69 -21.17
CA CYS A 559 -15.74 15.46 -19.96
C CYS A 559 -15.71 16.96 -20.19
N MET A 560 -15.63 17.75 -19.11
CA MET A 560 -15.51 19.22 -19.14
C MET A 560 -14.30 19.69 -18.37
N ALA A 561 -13.52 20.62 -18.94
CA ALA A 561 -12.39 21.27 -18.27
C ALA A 561 -12.86 22.50 -17.47
N THR A 562 -12.44 22.62 -16.20
CA THR A 562 -12.70 23.80 -15.36
C THR A 562 -11.42 24.60 -15.15
N ILE A 563 -11.46 25.88 -15.47
CA ILE A 563 -10.28 26.73 -15.62
C ILE A 563 -10.46 28.03 -14.83
N SER A 564 -9.48 28.35 -13.97
CA SER A 564 -9.35 29.65 -13.27
C SER A 564 -8.26 30.51 -13.89
N PRO A 565 -8.31 31.85 -13.73
CA PRO A 565 -7.28 32.73 -14.25
C PRO A 565 -5.95 32.54 -13.55
N HIS A 566 -4.86 33.12 -14.12
CA HIS A 566 -3.57 33.11 -13.44
C HIS A 566 -3.67 33.84 -12.09
N ARG A 567 -3.03 33.31 -11.05
CA ARG A 567 -3.14 33.84 -9.68
C ARG A 567 -2.84 35.33 -9.57
N ASP A 568 -1.74 35.79 -10.18
CA ASP A 568 -1.28 37.13 -10.05
C ASP A 568 -2.13 38.12 -10.86
N ASP A 569 -3.09 37.66 -11.67
CA ASP A 569 -4.11 38.47 -12.32
C ASP A 569 -5.15 39.04 -11.31
N VAL A 570 -5.36 38.33 -10.18
CA VAL A 570 -6.43 38.65 -9.22
C VAL A 570 -5.95 38.78 -7.78
N VAL A 571 -4.95 37.97 -7.33
CA VAL A 571 -4.46 38.01 -5.95
C VAL A 571 -3.44 39.13 -5.78
N ASN A 572 -3.60 39.97 -4.74
CA ASN A 572 -2.76 41.11 -4.41
C ASN A 572 -2.83 42.26 -5.44
N VAL A 573 -3.82 42.26 -6.31
CA VAL A 573 -4.10 43.38 -7.23
C VAL A 573 -5.13 44.31 -6.59
N ALA A 574 -4.76 45.56 -6.31
CA ALA A 574 -5.57 46.48 -5.53
C ALA A 574 -6.78 47.03 -6.29
N ASN A 575 -6.73 47.12 -7.63
CA ASN A 575 -7.76 47.74 -8.43
C ASN A 575 -8.61 46.71 -9.18
N SER A 576 -9.92 46.69 -8.91
CA SER A 576 -10.85 45.75 -9.55
C SER A 576 -10.96 45.94 -11.09
N GLY A 577 -10.71 47.16 -11.60
CA GLY A 577 -10.63 47.39 -13.04
C GLY A 577 -9.42 46.70 -13.66
N THR A 578 -8.25 46.78 -13.00
CA THR A 578 -7.03 46.06 -13.43
C THR A 578 -7.24 44.57 -13.35
N GLN A 579 -7.85 44.04 -12.27
CA GLN A 579 -8.21 42.62 -12.16
C GLN A 579 -9.09 42.18 -13.34
N THR A 580 -10.11 42.97 -13.69
CA THR A 580 -10.99 42.67 -14.82
C THR A 580 -10.21 42.56 -16.13
N GLN A 581 -9.33 43.54 -16.44
CA GLN A 581 -8.52 43.52 -17.65
C GLN A 581 -7.54 42.36 -17.70
N ASN A 582 -6.92 42.02 -16.58
CA ASN A 582 -6.00 40.86 -16.46
C ASN A 582 -6.70 39.55 -16.75
N VAL A 583 -7.88 39.34 -16.13
CA VAL A 583 -8.71 38.15 -16.34
C VAL A 583 -9.19 38.04 -17.79
N LEU A 584 -9.66 39.17 -18.39
CA LEU A 584 -10.03 39.20 -19.82
C LEU A 584 -8.85 38.85 -20.73
N ALA A 585 -7.66 39.41 -20.45
CA ALA A 585 -6.45 39.11 -21.21
C ALA A 585 -6.00 37.66 -21.07
N PHE A 586 -6.21 37.03 -19.90
CA PHE A 586 -5.91 35.62 -19.72
C PHE A 586 -6.79 34.73 -20.61
N TYR A 587 -8.10 34.91 -20.56
CA TYR A 587 -9.05 34.05 -21.26
C TYR A 587 -9.17 34.32 -22.76
N ASN A 588 -8.86 35.54 -23.23
CA ASN A 588 -8.86 35.87 -24.66
C ASN A 588 -7.80 35.10 -25.45
N ALA A 589 -6.75 34.60 -24.79
CA ALA A 589 -5.72 33.78 -25.42
C ALA A 589 -6.07 32.28 -25.45
N LEU A 590 -7.19 31.87 -24.83
CA LEU A 590 -7.60 30.49 -24.77
C LEU A 590 -8.54 30.10 -25.91
N SER A 591 -8.47 28.82 -26.29
CA SER A 591 -9.33 28.19 -27.30
C SER A 591 -10.81 28.31 -26.94
N SER A 592 -11.66 28.46 -27.98
CA SER A 592 -13.11 28.44 -27.82
C SER A 592 -13.62 27.01 -27.80
N SER A 593 -14.27 26.60 -26.71
CA SER A 593 -14.80 25.24 -26.57
C SER A 593 -16.06 25.19 -25.71
N SER A 594 -16.99 24.36 -26.09
CA SER A 594 -18.15 24.04 -25.24
C SER A 594 -17.81 23.04 -24.13
N TYR A 595 -16.65 22.40 -24.21
CA TYR A 595 -16.16 21.43 -23.20
C TYR A 595 -15.30 22.08 -22.10
N ALA A 596 -15.33 23.41 -22.00
CA ALA A 596 -14.61 24.11 -20.94
C ALA A 596 -15.51 25.14 -20.24
N VAL A 597 -15.17 25.45 -18.99
CA VAL A 597 -15.85 26.43 -18.14
C VAL A 597 -14.82 27.36 -17.52
N PHE A 598 -15.00 28.67 -17.65
CA PHE A 598 -14.13 29.71 -17.13
C PHE A 598 -14.75 30.41 -15.92
N ASP A 599 -13.98 30.55 -14.85
CA ASP A 599 -14.37 31.27 -13.63
C ASP A 599 -13.59 32.59 -13.44
N SER A 600 -13.96 33.40 -12.47
CA SER A 600 -13.39 34.75 -12.28
C SER A 600 -12.31 34.83 -11.22
N GLY A 601 -11.89 33.71 -10.56
CA GLY A 601 -10.85 33.97 -9.59
C GLY A 601 -10.48 32.92 -8.54
N TYR A 602 -10.10 33.48 -7.40
CA TYR A 602 -9.52 32.78 -6.25
C TYR A 602 -10.34 33.07 -4.99
N LYS A 603 -10.67 32.02 -4.23
CA LYS A 603 -11.30 32.12 -2.91
C LYS A 603 -10.25 32.12 -1.80
N TYR A 604 -10.57 32.81 -0.69
CA TYR A 604 -9.80 32.82 0.54
C TYR A 604 -10.42 31.80 1.49
N THR A 605 -9.65 30.80 1.92
CA THR A 605 -10.12 29.69 2.74
C THR A 605 -9.12 29.38 3.84
N PHE A 606 -9.58 28.67 4.88
CA PHE A 606 -8.75 28.27 6.00
C PHE A 606 -8.07 26.93 5.73
N ASP A 607 -6.75 26.93 5.81
CA ASP A 607 -5.92 25.73 5.78
C ASP A 607 -5.74 25.21 7.22
N ARG A 608 -6.52 24.19 7.57
CA ARG A 608 -6.53 23.59 8.91
C ARG A 608 -5.22 22.87 9.27
N PHE A 609 -4.46 22.42 8.27
CA PHE A 609 -3.22 21.67 8.48
C PHE A 609 -2.04 22.57 8.85
N ASN A 610 -2.05 23.80 8.34
CA ASN A 610 -1.01 24.82 8.60
C ASN A 610 -1.52 25.98 9.44
N ASN A 611 -2.77 25.92 9.96
CA ASN A 611 -3.41 26.96 10.78
C ASN A 611 -3.29 28.37 10.19
N THR A 612 -3.57 28.50 8.89
CA THR A 612 -3.45 29.78 8.17
C THR A 612 -4.52 29.90 7.10
N PHE A 613 -4.80 31.13 6.71
CA PHE A 613 -5.70 31.40 5.59
C PHE A 613 -4.92 31.56 4.29
N ARG A 614 -5.46 30.99 3.21
CA ARG A 614 -4.80 30.95 1.89
C ARG A 614 -5.77 31.26 0.76
N TYR A 615 -5.24 31.78 -0.35
CA TYR A 615 -5.96 31.88 -1.61
C TYR A 615 -5.76 30.60 -2.43
N ILE A 616 -6.84 30.03 -2.93
CA ILE A 616 -6.85 28.88 -3.85
C ILE A 616 -7.74 29.16 -5.06
N PRO A 617 -7.45 28.58 -6.24
CA PRO A 617 -8.29 28.73 -7.42
C PRO A 617 -9.67 28.09 -7.22
N THR A 618 -10.68 28.59 -7.93
CA THR A 618 -12.07 28.16 -7.79
C THR A 618 -12.52 27.12 -8.82
N ASN A 619 -11.65 26.72 -9.76
CA ASN A 619 -12.01 25.71 -10.78
C ASN A 619 -12.48 24.37 -10.18
N ALA A 620 -11.87 23.93 -9.10
CA ALA A 620 -12.29 22.74 -8.38
C ALA A 620 -13.67 22.90 -7.72
N ASP A 621 -14.00 24.10 -7.24
CA ASP A 621 -15.33 24.39 -6.72
C ASP A 621 -16.39 24.39 -7.83
N ILE A 622 -16.05 24.91 -9.02
CA ILE A 622 -16.99 24.89 -10.17
C ILE A 622 -17.31 23.43 -10.56
N ALA A 623 -16.28 22.59 -10.69
CA ALA A 623 -16.50 21.16 -10.92
C ALA A 623 -17.35 20.53 -9.78
N GLY A 624 -17.03 20.85 -8.52
CA GLY A 624 -17.77 20.38 -7.35
C GLY A 624 -19.23 20.84 -7.32
N LEU A 625 -19.52 22.08 -7.75
CA LEU A 625 -20.89 22.59 -7.87
C LEU A 625 -21.69 21.82 -8.93
N MET A 626 -21.04 21.43 -10.02
CA MET A 626 -21.64 20.58 -11.04
C MET A 626 -21.95 19.18 -10.48
N VAL A 627 -21.01 18.57 -9.74
CA VAL A 627 -21.23 17.28 -9.04
C VAL A 627 -22.37 17.37 -8.05
N ARG A 628 -22.35 18.35 -7.14
CA ARG A 628 -23.43 18.54 -6.17
C ARG A 628 -24.78 18.75 -6.83
N THR A 629 -24.83 19.45 -7.98
CA THR A 629 -26.06 19.64 -8.75
C THR A 629 -26.58 18.31 -9.30
N SER A 630 -25.71 17.38 -9.71
CA SER A 630 -26.09 16.05 -10.16
C SER A 630 -26.64 15.21 -9.02
N ILE A 631 -26.02 15.29 -7.83
CA ILE A 631 -26.44 14.53 -6.63
C ILE A 631 -27.78 15.04 -6.10
N ASP A 632 -27.93 16.37 -5.96
CA ASP A 632 -29.12 17.00 -5.36
C ASP A 632 -30.30 17.13 -6.33
N SER A 633 -30.01 17.11 -7.63
CA SER A 633 -31.02 17.31 -8.69
C SER A 633 -30.70 16.42 -9.87
N TYR A 634 -30.32 17.01 -11.02
CA TYR A 634 -29.91 16.28 -12.24
C TYR A 634 -28.81 17.07 -12.97
N PRO A 635 -27.95 16.41 -13.78
CA PRO A 635 -26.85 17.04 -14.51
C PRO A 635 -27.25 18.26 -15.37
N TRP A 636 -28.46 18.25 -15.90
CA TRP A 636 -28.99 19.31 -16.79
C TRP A 636 -29.57 20.53 -16.06
N PHE A 637 -29.46 20.61 -14.75
CA PHE A 637 -29.74 21.83 -14.02
C PHE A 637 -28.52 22.74 -13.98
N SER A 638 -28.73 24.07 -14.04
CA SER A 638 -27.65 25.04 -13.90
C SER A 638 -27.01 24.94 -12.51
N PRO A 639 -25.67 24.83 -12.39
CA PRO A 639 -24.97 24.82 -11.10
C PRO A 639 -24.88 26.21 -10.47
N ALA A 640 -25.33 27.25 -11.16
CA ALA A 640 -25.25 28.64 -10.73
C ALA A 640 -26.48 29.12 -9.95
N GLY A 641 -26.34 30.26 -9.30
CA GLY A 641 -27.43 30.98 -8.63
C GLY A 641 -27.56 30.67 -7.15
N LEU A 642 -28.61 31.23 -6.53
CA LEU A 642 -28.80 31.18 -5.08
C LEU A 642 -29.08 29.80 -4.51
N GLN A 643 -29.68 28.91 -5.30
CA GLN A 643 -30.10 27.59 -4.85
C GLN A 643 -28.96 26.56 -4.86
N ARG A 644 -28.10 26.59 -5.87
CA ARG A 644 -27.09 25.56 -6.12
C ARG A 644 -25.66 26.10 -6.18
N GLY A 645 -25.47 27.39 -6.44
CA GLY A 645 -24.17 28.00 -6.72
C GLY A 645 -23.34 28.42 -5.51
N SER A 646 -23.71 28.07 -4.28
CA SER A 646 -22.97 28.41 -3.06
C SER A 646 -21.64 27.66 -2.97
N LEU A 647 -20.52 28.37 -2.83
CA LEU A 647 -19.18 27.80 -2.67
C LEU A 647 -18.95 27.35 -1.23
N ASN A 648 -18.37 26.16 -1.07
CA ASN A 648 -17.98 25.62 0.24
C ASN A 648 -16.71 26.30 0.77
N ASN A 649 -16.64 26.52 2.08
CA ASN A 649 -15.45 26.99 2.78
C ASN A 649 -14.81 28.26 2.22
N ALA A 650 -15.60 29.17 1.63
CA ALA A 650 -15.13 30.44 1.09
C ALA A 650 -15.41 31.58 2.06
N VAL A 651 -14.38 32.27 2.56
CA VAL A 651 -14.50 33.42 3.47
C VAL A 651 -14.64 34.73 2.69
N LYS A 652 -13.85 34.91 1.65
CA LYS A 652 -13.90 36.04 0.71
C LYS A 652 -13.31 35.66 -0.63
N MET A 653 -13.57 36.47 -1.65
CA MET A 653 -12.95 36.36 -2.97
C MET A 653 -11.78 37.35 -3.09
N ALA A 654 -10.73 36.93 -3.84
CA ALA A 654 -9.64 37.84 -4.25
C ALA A 654 -10.15 38.96 -5.17
N TYR A 655 -11.14 38.64 -5.98
CA TYR A 655 -11.78 39.55 -6.92
C TYR A 655 -13.31 39.43 -6.78
N ASN A 656 -13.98 40.58 -6.56
CA ASN A 656 -15.45 40.65 -6.49
C ASN A 656 -15.91 41.67 -7.50
N PRO A 657 -16.34 41.28 -8.73
CA PRO A 657 -16.67 42.19 -9.80
C PRO A 657 -17.96 43.00 -9.53
N THR A 658 -17.93 44.29 -9.85
CA THR A 658 -19.11 45.15 -9.91
C THR A 658 -20.05 44.73 -11.05
N LYS A 659 -21.30 45.26 -11.09
CA LYS A 659 -22.26 44.92 -12.16
C LYS A 659 -21.69 45.15 -13.57
N GLY A 660 -21.09 46.33 -13.84
CA GLY A 660 -20.52 46.61 -15.16
C GLY A 660 -19.33 45.74 -15.54
N GLN A 661 -18.51 45.31 -14.54
CA GLN A 661 -17.44 44.36 -14.74
C GLN A 661 -17.98 42.96 -15.02
N ARG A 662 -19.03 42.50 -14.31
CA ARG A 662 -19.72 41.24 -14.60
C ARG A 662 -20.27 41.19 -16.02
N ASP A 663 -20.85 42.28 -16.51
CA ASP A 663 -21.37 42.37 -17.86
C ASP A 663 -20.25 42.16 -18.90
N GLN A 664 -19.06 42.76 -18.67
CA GLN A 664 -17.86 42.55 -19.51
C GLN A 664 -17.36 41.09 -19.44
N LEU A 665 -17.24 40.54 -18.25
CA LEU A 665 -16.78 39.16 -18.04
C LEU A 665 -17.76 38.17 -18.70
N TYR A 666 -19.04 38.37 -18.51
CA TYR A 666 -20.07 37.48 -19.05
C TYR A 666 -20.17 37.55 -20.58
N ALA A 667 -19.96 38.73 -21.16
CA ALA A 667 -19.82 38.92 -22.63
C ALA A 667 -18.62 38.10 -23.15
N SER A 668 -17.55 38.02 -22.37
CA SER A 668 -16.33 37.25 -22.68
C SER A 668 -16.36 35.80 -22.19
N ARG A 669 -17.55 35.18 -21.99
CA ARG A 669 -17.73 33.77 -21.58
C ARG A 669 -17.17 33.40 -20.22
N ILE A 670 -16.95 34.35 -19.32
CA ILE A 670 -16.39 34.14 -17.99
C ILE A 670 -17.52 34.17 -16.96
N ASN A 671 -17.62 33.15 -16.12
CA ASN A 671 -18.61 33.06 -15.08
C ASN A 671 -18.12 33.74 -13.82
N SER A 672 -18.79 34.81 -13.42
CA SER A 672 -18.41 35.57 -12.24
C SER A 672 -18.76 34.83 -10.95
N ILE A 673 -17.84 34.83 -9.99
CA ILE A 673 -18.11 34.41 -8.60
C ILE A 673 -18.25 35.70 -7.79
N ILE A 674 -19.36 35.85 -7.07
CA ILE A 674 -19.72 37.07 -6.38
C ILE A 674 -20.03 36.80 -4.91
N ASN A 675 -19.79 37.79 -4.08
CA ASN A 675 -20.29 37.83 -2.72
C ASN A 675 -21.68 38.47 -2.72
N GLN A 676 -22.72 37.66 -2.64
CA GLN A 676 -24.11 38.06 -2.63
C GLN A 676 -24.54 38.36 -1.21
N ARG A 677 -25.02 39.58 -0.97
CA ARG A 677 -25.51 40.00 0.37
C ARG A 677 -26.63 39.08 0.85
N GLY A 678 -26.44 38.48 2.00
CA GLY A 678 -27.39 37.56 2.64
C GLY A 678 -27.33 36.11 2.14
N SER A 679 -26.55 35.79 1.11
CA SER A 679 -26.45 34.41 0.55
C SER A 679 -25.02 33.90 0.46
N GLY A 680 -24.03 34.73 0.81
CA GLY A 680 -22.62 34.34 0.77
C GLY A 680 -21.99 34.39 -0.62
N ILE A 681 -20.97 33.59 -0.82
CA ILE A 681 -20.19 33.53 -2.08
C ILE A 681 -20.84 32.50 -3.01
N ILE A 682 -21.22 32.96 -4.18
CA ILE A 682 -21.97 32.16 -5.15
C ILE A 682 -21.40 32.27 -6.56
N LEU A 683 -21.54 31.22 -7.34
CA LEU A 683 -21.36 31.21 -8.78
C LEU A 683 -22.54 31.95 -9.44
N PHE A 684 -22.26 32.99 -10.23
CA PHE A 684 -23.25 33.84 -10.87
C PHE A 684 -23.04 33.91 -12.37
N GLY A 685 -23.14 32.75 -13.02
CA GLY A 685 -23.01 32.55 -14.47
C GLY A 685 -22.98 31.08 -14.81
N ASP A 686 -23.46 30.70 -15.96
CA ASP A 686 -23.57 29.32 -16.43
C ASP A 686 -23.18 29.13 -17.92
N LYS A 687 -22.24 29.98 -18.41
CA LYS A 687 -21.67 29.86 -19.74
C LYS A 687 -20.56 28.84 -19.84
N THR A 688 -20.51 28.15 -20.98
CA THR A 688 -19.32 27.42 -21.42
C THR A 688 -18.30 28.40 -22.02
N ALA A 689 -17.10 27.95 -22.34
CA ALA A 689 -16.05 28.74 -22.97
C ALA A 689 -16.26 28.96 -24.49
N LEU A 690 -17.42 28.63 -25.00
CA LEU A 690 -17.78 28.82 -26.43
C LEU A 690 -17.93 30.28 -26.78
N SER A 691 -17.24 30.73 -27.84
CA SER A 691 -17.18 32.18 -28.23
C SER A 691 -18.35 32.63 -29.07
N TYR A 692 -19.15 31.74 -29.62
CA TYR A 692 -20.31 32.06 -30.45
C TYR A 692 -21.61 31.54 -29.84
N SER A 693 -22.75 32.11 -30.26
CA SER A 693 -24.05 31.67 -29.77
C SER A 693 -24.43 30.30 -30.33
N SER A 694 -24.69 29.36 -29.44
CA SER A 694 -25.09 27.99 -29.76
C SER A 694 -25.99 27.44 -28.66
N ALA A 695 -26.59 26.27 -28.87
CA ALA A 695 -27.25 25.52 -27.80
C ALA A 695 -26.26 25.10 -26.70
N PHE A 696 -24.99 24.88 -27.07
CA PHE A 696 -23.92 24.46 -26.20
C PHE A 696 -23.15 25.59 -25.50
N ASP A 697 -23.61 26.84 -25.60
CA ASP A 697 -23.00 27.98 -24.89
C ASP A 697 -23.37 28.00 -23.40
N ARG A 698 -24.17 27.04 -22.95
CA ARG A 698 -24.61 26.85 -21.55
C ARG A 698 -24.12 25.57 -20.94
N ILE A 699 -23.66 25.63 -19.66
CA ILE A 699 -23.18 24.50 -18.91
C ILE A 699 -24.26 23.43 -18.80
N ASN A 700 -25.49 23.82 -18.46
CA ASN A 700 -26.58 22.86 -18.26
C ASN A 700 -26.91 22.07 -19.53
N VAL A 701 -26.87 22.71 -20.71
CA VAL A 701 -27.14 22.03 -21.98
C VAL A 701 -25.99 21.11 -22.37
N ARG A 702 -24.73 21.56 -22.20
CA ARG A 702 -23.58 20.70 -22.50
C ARG A 702 -23.59 19.47 -21.62
N ARG A 703 -23.83 19.61 -20.31
CA ARG A 703 -23.91 18.49 -19.37
C ARG A 703 -25.07 17.55 -19.70
N LEU A 704 -26.24 18.09 -20.10
CA LEU A 704 -27.35 17.28 -20.58
C LEU A 704 -26.89 16.34 -21.71
N PHE A 705 -26.19 16.88 -22.71
CA PHE A 705 -25.75 16.10 -23.85
C PHE A 705 -24.68 15.07 -23.44
N LEU A 706 -23.70 15.44 -22.61
CA LEU A 706 -22.69 14.49 -22.13
C LEU A 706 -23.32 13.30 -21.41
N THR A 707 -24.29 13.57 -20.52
CA THR A 707 -24.98 12.49 -19.78
C THR A 707 -25.81 11.59 -20.71
N ILE A 708 -26.50 12.20 -21.68
CA ILE A 708 -27.30 11.42 -22.65
C ILE A 708 -26.36 10.62 -23.57
N GLU A 709 -25.32 11.24 -24.12
CA GLU A 709 -24.34 10.61 -25.00
C GLU A 709 -23.69 9.39 -24.31
N GLN A 710 -23.24 9.53 -23.08
CA GLN A 710 -22.65 8.44 -22.30
C GLN A 710 -23.64 7.29 -22.03
N ALA A 711 -24.87 7.61 -21.63
CA ALA A 711 -25.90 6.58 -21.39
C ALA A 711 -26.29 5.83 -22.67
N LEU A 712 -26.38 6.55 -23.79
CA LEU A 712 -26.73 5.96 -25.08
C LEU A 712 -25.53 5.23 -25.74
N GLU A 713 -24.29 5.65 -25.49
CA GLU A 713 -23.09 4.91 -25.91
C GLU A 713 -23.05 3.53 -25.27
N GLN A 714 -23.36 3.42 -23.98
CA GLN A 714 -23.48 2.13 -23.30
C GLN A 714 -24.60 1.25 -23.92
N ALA A 715 -25.75 1.86 -24.23
CA ALA A 715 -26.86 1.15 -24.88
C ALA A 715 -26.49 0.70 -26.30
N ALA A 716 -25.75 1.54 -27.06
CA ALA A 716 -25.30 1.24 -28.41
C ALA A 716 -24.23 0.12 -28.42
N ASN A 717 -23.33 0.09 -27.45
CA ASN A 717 -22.33 -0.95 -27.30
C ASN A 717 -22.93 -2.36 -27.16
N SER A 718 -24.13 -2.46 -26.57
CA SER A 718 -24.85 -3.74 -26.47
C SER A 718 -25.40 -4.27 -27.82
N GLN A 719 -25.43 -3.41 -28.84
CA GLN A 719 -25.89 -3.77 -30.19
C GLN A 719 -24.73 -4.06 -31.17
N LEU A 720 -23.46 -3.86 -30.73
CA LEU A 720 -22.31 -4.19 -31.56
C LEU A 720 -22.27 -5.68 -31.86
N PHE A 721 -21.96 -6.01 -33.11
CA PHE A 721 -21.91 -7.38 -33.66
C PHE A 721 -23.27 -8.07 -33.83
N GLU A 722 -24.39 -7.38 -33.53
CA GLU A 722 -25.72 -7.88 -33.87
C GLU A 722 -26.08 -7.60 -35.36
N LEU A 723 -27.09 -8.27 -35.89
CA LEU A 723 -27.52 -8.08 -37.27
C LEU A 723 -28.28 -6.77 -37.43
N ASN A 724 -27.97 -5.98 -38.48
CA ASN A 724 -28.72 -4.76 -38.79
C ASN A 724 -30.05 -5.09 -39.46
N ASP A 725 -31.01 -5.63 -38.71
CA ASP A 725 -32.39 -5.92 -39.15
C ASP A 725 -33.40 -5.02 -38.43
N SER A 726 -34.69 -5.15 -38.83
CA SER A 726 -35.77 -4.38 -38.22
C SER A 726 -35.98 -4.69 -36.75
N SER A 727 -35.65 -5.92 -36.32
CA SER A 727 -35.75 -6.34 -34.91
C SER A 727 -34.72 -5.63 -34.04
N THR A 728 -33.47 -5.59 -34.47
CA THR A 728 -32.36 -4.89 -33.75
C THR A 728 -32.63 -3.40 -33.68
N ARG A 729 -33.09 -2.76 -34.77
CA ARG A 729 -33.48 -1.35 -34.79
C ARG A 729 -34.63 -1.06 -33.82
N SER A 730 -35.63 -1.91 -33.80
CA SER A 730 -36.77 -1.78 -32.84
C SER A 730 -36.31 -1.96 -31.39
N ASN A 731 -35.42 -2.93 -31.13
CA ASN A 731 -34.87 -3.15 -29.80
C ASN A 731 -34.08 -1.93 -29.31
N PHE A 732 -33.24 -1.33 -30.16
CA PHE A 732 -32.55 -0.11 -29.83
C PHE A 732 -33.50 1.05 -29.49
N ASN A 733 -34.53 1.28 -30.32
CA ASN A 733 -35.57 2.27 -30.03
C ASN A 733 -36.29 2.02 -28.70
N ASN A 734 -36.57 0.75 -28.39
CA ASN A 734 -37.22 0.36 -27.13
C ASN A 734 -36.38 0.62 -25.91
N ILE A 735 -35.04 0.73 -26.04
CA ILE A 735 -34.12 1.11 -24.98
C ILE A 735 -34.01 2.64 -24.87
N VAL A 736 -33.82 3.32 -25.99
CA VAL A 736 -33.52 4.77 -26.06
C VAL A 736 -34.76 5.62 -25.73
N GLU A 737 -35.92 5.34 -26.31
CA GLU A 737 -37.14 6.14 -26.08
C GLU A 737 -37.61 6.22 -24.62
N PRO A 738 -37.66 5.14 -23.83
CA PRO A 738 -38.02 5.23 -22.41
C PRO A 738 -37.07 6.06 -21.61
N TYR A 739 -35.75 5.97 -21.89
CA TYR A 739 -34.73 6.79 -21.25
C TYR A 739 -34.91 8.28 -21.55
N LEU A 740 -35.12 8.64 -22.81
CA LEU A 740 -35.37 10.04 -23.21
C LEU A 740 -36.68 10.59 -22.66
N ARG A 741 -37.75 9.75 -22.54
CA ARG A 741 -38.98 10.11 -21.83
C ARG A 741 -38.77 10.37 -20.35
N ASP A 742 -37.90 9.60 -19.70
CA ASP A 742 -37.51 9.86 -18.30
C ASP A 742 -36.77 11.18 -18.16
N VAL A 743 -35.82 11.47 -19.06
CA VAL A 743 -35.10 12.78 -19.10
C VAL A 743 -36.10 13.92 -19.35
N GLN A 744 -37.10 13.73 -20.21
CA GLN A 744 -38.16 14.69 -20.47
C GLN A 744 -39.04 14.92 -19.21
N ALA A 745 -39.44 13.86 -18.54
CA ALA A 745 -40.22 13.92 -17.29
C ALA A 745 -39.43 14.65 -16.18
N LYS A 746 -38.13 14.51 -16.16
CA LYS A 746 -37.18 15.17 -15.25
C LYS A 746 -36.77 16.57 -15.74
N ARG A 747 -37.45 17.11 -16.75
CA ARG A 747 -37.28 18.48 -17.27
C ARG A 747 -35.93 18.75 -17.96
N GLY A 748 -35.26 17.72 -18.48
CA GLY A 748 -34.01 17.86 -19.23
C GLY A 748 -34.22 18.36 -20.65
N ILE A 749 -35.24 17.84 -21.30
CA ILE A 749 -35.64 18.17 -22.68
C ILE A 749 -37.10 18.55 -22.78
N TYR A 750 -37.46 19.39 -23.72
CA TYR A 750 -38.83 19.69 -24.04
C TYR A 750 -39.46 18.62 -24.92
N ASP A 751 -38.69 18.12 -25.89
CA ASP A 751 -39.17 17.15 -26.88
C ASP A 751 -37.99 16.41 -27.49
N PHE A 752 -38.22 15.23 -28.04
CA PHE A 752 -37.23 14.43 -28.72
C PHE A 752 -37.80 13.64 -29.87
N LEU A 753 -36.98 13.26 -30.81
CA LEU A 753 -37.27 12.35 -31.90
C LEU A 753 -36.12 11.39 -32.12
N VAL A 754 -36.40 10.11 -32.15
CA VAL A 754 -35.44 9.04 -32.48
C VAL A 754 -35.80 8.50 -33.85
N VAL A 755 -34.87 8.50 -34.77
CA VAL A 755 -35.00 7.91 -36.12
C VAL A 755 -33.97 6.79 -36.21
N CYS A 756 -34.44 5.57 -36.18
CA CYS A 756 -33.64 4.37 -36.35
C CYS A 756 -34.50 3.34 -37.11
N ASP A 757 -34.67 3.61 -38.37
CA ASP A 757 -35.52 2.82 -39.27
C ASP A 757 -34.86 2.68 -40.67
N GLU A 758 -35.62 2.30 -41.66
CA GLU A 758 -35.15 2.09 -43.03
C GLU A 758 -34.76 3.40 -43.74
N THR A 759 -35.20 4.56 -43.22
CA THR A 759 -34.90 5.87 -43.83
C THR A 759 -33.44 6.29 -43.61
N ASN A 760 -32.86 5.96 -42.46
CA ASN A 760 -31.45 6.23 -42.15
C ASN A 760 -30.56 4.97 -42.21
N ASN A 761 -31.12 3.76 -42.21
CA ASN A 761 -30.43 2.51 -42.47
C ASN A 761 -30.79 1.98 -43.87
N THR A 762 -30.32 2.66 -44.89
CA THR A 762 -30.51 2.26 -46.28
C THR A 762 -29.72 0.97 -46.61
N PRO A 763 -30.03 0.26 -47.71
CA PRO A 763 -29.23 -0.90 -48.10
C PRO A 763 -27.74 -0.64 -48.17
N ASP A 764 -27.34 0.55 -48.65
CA ASP A 764 -25.91 0.94 -48.73
C ASP A 764 -25.24 1.05 -47.35
N VAL A 765 -25.98 1.51 -46.33
CA VAL A 765 -25.52 1.60 -44.93
C VAL A 765 -25.38 0.19 -44.34
N ILE A 766 -26.36 -0.69 -44.62
CA ILE A 766 -26.32 -2.07 -44.16
C ILE A 766 -25.19 -2.85 -44.82
N ASP A 767 -24.98 -2.65 -46.14
CA ASP A 767 -23.90 -3.31 -46.90
C ASP A 767 -22.50 -2.85 -46.43
N ASN A 768 -22.39 -1.65 -45.90
CA ASN A 768 -21.16 -1.14 -45.26
C ASN A 768 -20.98 -1.60 -43.80
N ASN A 769 -21.83 -2.47 -43.25
CA ASN A 769 -21.83 -2.91 -41.86
C ASN A 769 -22.00 -1.76 -40.84
N GLU A 770 -22.71 -0.71 -41.24
CA GLU A 770 -23.04 0.42 -40.40
C GLU A 770 -24.46 0.32 -39.84
N PHE A 771 -24.62 0.77 -38.57
CA PHE A 771 -25.91 0.98 -37.93
C PHE A 771 -26.06 2.46 -37.60
N ARG A 772 -27.14 3.11 -38.02
CA ARG A 772 -27.36 4.54 -37.81
C ARG A 772 -28.61 4.79 -37.02
N ALA A 773 -28.48 5.59 -35.95
CA ALA A 773 -29.60 6.14 -35.22
C ALA A 773 -29.43 7.65 -35.04
N ASP A 774 -30.40 8.42 -35.50
CA ASP A 774 -30.40 9.86 -35.42
C ASP A 774 -31.34 10.30 -34.28
N ILE A 775 -30.76 11.01 -33.28
CA ILE A 775 -31.47 11.42 -32.08
C ILE A 775 -31.51 12.96 -32.04
N PHE A 776 -32.68 13.50 -32.20
CA PHE A 776 -32.99 14.93 -32.19
C PHE A 776 -33.50 15.35 -30.82
N LEU A 777 -32.84 16.31 -30.16
CA LEU A 777 -33.21 16.77 -28.83
C LEU A 777 -33.50 18.26 -28.80
N LYS A 778 -34.55 18.67 -28.08
CA LYS A 778 -34.84 20.06 -27.75
C LYS A 778 -34.53 20.33 -26.29
N PRO A 779 -33.31 20.85 -25.95
CA PRO A 779 -32.92 21.03 -24.55
C PRO A 779 -33.71 22.16 -23.87
N THR A 780 -33.92 22.00 -22.55
CA THR A 780 -34.44 23.07 -21.70
C THR A 780 -33.31 24.06 -21.40
N LYS A 781 -33.64 25.36 -21.43
CA LYS A 781 -32.67 26.45 -21.17
C LYS A 781 -32.90 27.07 -19.80
N SER A 782 -31.81 27.44 -19.12
CA SER A 782 -31.85 28.16 -17.85
C SER A 782 -32.35 29.63 -18.07
N ILE A 783 -33.04 30.16 -17.06
CA ILE A 783 -33.46 31.57 -17.07
C ILE A 783 -32.30 32.44 -16.63
N ASN A 784 -31.80 33.31 -17.52
CA ASN A 784 -30.70 34.21 -17.23
C ASN A 784 -31.12 35.65 -17.04
N TYR A 785 -32.30 36.05 -17.63
CA TYR A 785 -32.83 37.38 -17.55
C TYR A 785 -34.28 37.34 -17.09
N ILE A 786 -34.61 38.17 -16.10
CA ILE A 786 -35.98 38.36 -15.61
C ILE A 786 -36.27 39.87 -15.75
N THR A 787 -37.28 40.18 -16.52
CA THR A 787 -37.79 41.57 -16.66
C THR A 787 -39.03 41.69 -15.78
N LEU A 788 -38.99 42.58 -14.82
CA LEU A 788 -40.15 42.91 -14.00
C LEU A 788 -40.57 44.35 -14.35
N THR A 789 -41.77 44.47 -14.90
CA THR A 789 -42.37 45.75 -15.22
C THR A 789 -43.34 46.14 -14.16
N PHE A 790 -43.08 47.23 -13.48
CA PHE A 790 -44.02 47.79 -12.50
C PHE A 790 -44.70 49.01 -13.14
N VAL A 791 -46.02 48.91 -13.27
CA VAL A 791 -46.83 50.00 -13.82
C VAL A 791 -47.57 50.71 -12.69
N ALA A 792 -47.26 51.97 -12.44
CA ALA A 792 -48.02 52.80 -11.52
C ALA A 792 -49.21 53.42 -12.20
N THR A 793 -50.41 53.05 -11.77
CA THR A 793 -51.69 53.55 -12.32
C THR A 793 -52.25 54.59 -11.38
N ARG A 794 -53.08 55.53 -11.98
CA ARG A 794 -53.87 56.45 -11.16
C ARG A 794 -55.03 55.78 -10.48
N THR A 795 -55.41 56.34 -9.31
CA THR A 795 -56.60 55.83 -8.58
C THR A 795 -57.86 55.90 -9.45
N GLY A 796 -58.47 54.75 -9.78
CA GLY A 796 -59.73 54.73 -10.57
C GLY A 796 -59.58 54.15 -11.99
N VAL A 797 -58.37 53.66 -12.38
CA VAL A 797 -58.18 52.91 -13.66
C VAL A 797 -58.34 51.43 -13.40
N ASP A 798 -59.13 50.72 -14.23
CA ASP A 798 -59.33 49.28 -14.14
C ASP A 798 -58.05 48.56 -14.64
N PHE A 799 -57.55 47.58 -13.87
CA PHE A 799 -56.33 46.83 -14.19
C PHE A 799 -56.41 46.08 -15.55
N GLN A 800 -57.66 45.75 -16.01
CA GLN A 800 -57.84 45.08 -17.31
C GLN A 800 -57.50 45.98 -18.49
N GLU A 801 -57.70 47.33 -18.34
CA GLU A 801 -57.41 48.31 -19.37
C GLU A 801 -55.92 48.60 -19.50
N VAL A 802 -55.15 48.37 -18.46
CA VAL A 802 -53.67 48.58 -18.43
C VAL A 802 -52.92 47.39 -19.01
N VAL A 803 -53.45 46.17 -18.82
CA VAL A 803 -52.81 44.94 -19.33
C VAL A 803 -52.92 44.87 -20.87
N GLY A 804 -53.84 45.55 -21.51
CA GLY A 804 -53.97 45.62 -22.98
C GLY A 804 -53.02 46.62 -23.67
N THR A 805 -52.28 47.42 -22.90
CA THR A 805 -51.42 48.50 -23.42
C THR A 805 -49.95 48.37 -23.09
N VAL A 806 -49.49 47.27 -22.47
CA VAL A 806 -48.08 46.98 -22.13
C VAL A 806 -47.46 45.93 -23.07
#